data_d6e7824472f65a91789ccf0b38d51797
#
_entry.id   d6e7824472f65a91789ccf0b38d51797
#
_cell.length_a   1.000
_cell.length_b   1.000
_cell.length_c   1.000
_cell.angle_alpha   90.00
_cell.angle_beta   90.00
_cell.angle_gamma   90.00
#
_symmetry.space_group_name_H-M   'P 1'
#
loop_
_entity.id
_entity.type
_entity.pdbx_description
1 polymer ?
#
loop_
_entity_poly.entity_id
_entity_poly.type
_entity_poly.pdbx_seq_one_letter_code
_entity_poly.pdbx_strand_id
1 'polypeptide(L)'
;MREHPFRTSPQSCIRYALAAAAFLVFLFGSLPSVRAQNTNATFDATNLREPADLSMNWRVYAGDDPAFASPTFDDSQWKLFDPRASITYIYGKTDPEIIWYRLRVKVNPDQTGLVLREFKISQAFEIYVNGERIIASGQVAPYVPYTNNSRILAPIPDRLLASGFLVIAARVYISKTEWVSGQDPGLFAANLTIGREHALYQDDWLTIIGENAMDWLDRFLLITVGLVALVLFAAQRRQVEYLWIFAVGVLTLAESPVLLISTFHDVPMKWAAVECICRLFSPYIWALLYFSFVHQRIGWRWRIFLIFAGLANFYSGIASILFPATLPIQLIGNLPYIVLLSVIIPIVLAVHLRRGNREAGILLIPVLFFSLYIYADVALSTMFEFPASRAEALRGINLINSYPAGPFAVSLDHVSGILSSLSLAIIMLLRSTTVSRRQAQLEGELAAAQQVQQVLLPEQIEPVPGFAVETVYQPAQQVGGDFFQILPDGNGGLLVVVGDVAGKGLPAAMLVSVLVGAIRATADRTSNPEELLASLNERLVGRGGSGFSTALAAHICNNGTVRIANAGHLSPYLDGREVELPGALPLGVMTGAIYDTIQFHLAPGSRLTFYSDGVIEAQNQRGELFGFDRAQDISTQPAATIAETAKQFGQEDDITVVTITRAAAIATAA
;
A
#
# COMPACT_ATOMS: atom_id res chain seq x y z
N MET A 1 15.85 -31.66 -10.50
CA MET A 1 16.55 -31.41 -9.20
C MET A 1 15.87 -30.22 -8.57
N ARG A 2 15.09 -30.46 -7.49
CA ARG A 2 14.37 -29.42 -6.75
C ARG A 2 15.21 -29.11 -5.51
N GLU A 3 15.86 -27.98 -5.47
CA GLU A 3 16.40 -27.42 -4.23
C GLU A 3 15.41 -26.45 -3.62
N HIS A 4 14.92 -26.78 -2.43
CA HIS A 4 14.14 -25.91 -1.56
C HIS A 4 15.10 -25.22 -0.59
N PRO A 5 15.28 -23.87 -0.61
CA PRO A 5 15.89 -23.17 0.49
C PRO A 5 14.85 -22.71 1.51
N PHE A 6 15.15 -22.90 2.80
CA PHE A 6 14.52 -22.39 4.01
C PHE A 6 13.11 -22.92 4.36
N ARG A 7 13.09 -24.13 4.89
CA ARG A 7 12.07 -24.56 5.86
C ARG A 7 12.48 -24.07 7.26
N THR A 8 12.04 -22.88 7.67
CA THR A 8 11.98 -22.58 9.11
C THR A 8 10.75 -23.27 9.67
N SER A 9 10.94 -24.16 10.65
CA SER A 9 9.84 -24.90 11.28
C SER A 9 8.96 -23.92 12.10
N PRO A 10 7.65 -24.20 12.28
CA PRO A 10 6.78 -23.38 13.13
C PRO A 10 7.30 -23.21 14.56
N GLN A 11 8.12 -24.17 15.04
CA GLN A 11 8.77 -24.11 16.35
C GLN A 11 9.88 -23.05 16.45
N SER A 12 10.53 -22.68 15.33
CA SER A 12 11.54 -21.60 15.36
C SER A 12 10.90 -20.23 15.53
N CYS A 13 9.73 -19.96 14.92
CA CYS A 13 9.02 -18.67 15.10
C CYS A 13 8.52 -18.49 16.55
N ILE A 14 8.05 -19.56 17.19
CA ILE A 14 7.65 -19.53 18.61
C ILE A 14 8.86 -19.30 19.53
N ARG A 15 10.02 -19.90 19.21
CA ARG A 15 11.26 -19.68 19.96
C ARG A 15 11.78 -18.25 19.82
N TYR A 16 11.66 -17.62 18.66
CA TYR A 16 12.04 -16.20 18.49
C TYR A 16 11.07 -15.24 19.20
N ALA A 17 9.77 -15.54 19.21
CA ALA A 17 8.78 -14.77 19.98
C ALA A 17 9.00 -14.90 21.49
N LEU A 18 9.34 -16.09 21.99
CA LEU A 18 9.68 -16.33 23.40
C LEU A 18 11.04 -15.73 23.77
N ALA A 19 12.02 -15.72 22.87
CA ALA A 19 13.31 -15.06 23.08
C ALA A 19 13.18 -13.53 23.11
N ALA A 20 12.30 -12.95 22.28
CA ALA A 20 11.97 -11.52 22.31
C ALA A 20 11.25 -11.12 23.61
N ALA A 21 10.32 -11.95 24.09
CA ALA A 21 9.66 -11.76 25.36
C ALA A 21 10.62 -11.89 26.56
N ALA A 22 11.57 -12.84 26.52
CA ALA A 22 12.61 -13.01 27.54
C ALA A 22 13.64 -11.87 27.52
N PHE A 23 13.94 -11.31 26.34
CA PHE A 23 14.81 -10.13 26.21
C PHE A 23 14.15 -8.86 26.78
N LEU A 24 12.85 -8.71 26.64
CA LEU A 24 12.08 -7.64 27.29
C LEU A 24 12.13 -7.77 28.82
N VAL A 25 12.02 -8.96 29.36
CA VAL A 25 12.14 -9.20 30.82
C VAL A 25 13.56 -8.92 31.35
N PHE A 26 14.58 -9.11 30.55
CA PHE A 26 15.99 -8.85 30.95
C PHE A 26 16.37 -7.35 30.95
N LEU A 27 15.64 -6.50 30.18
CA LEU A 27 15.80 -5.04 30.18
C LEU A 27 15.31 -4.37 31.50
N PHE A 28 14.65 -5.09 32.38
CA PHE A 28 14.01 -4.56 33.59
C PHE A 28 14.93 -4.51 34.85
N GLY A 29 16.22 -4.71 34.72
CA GLY A 29 17.14 -5.05 35.84
C GLY A 29 17.81 -3.91 36.61
N SER A 30 17.59 -2.61 36.34
CA SER A 30 18.23 -1.56 37.17
C SER A 30 17.43 -0.24 37.25
N LEU A 31 16.85 0.03 38.36
CA LEU A 31 16.12 1.27 38.68
C LEU A 31 16.95 2.14 39.66
N PRO A 32 17.06 3.46 39.43
CA PRO A 32 17.66 4.37 40.44
C PRO A 32 16.76 4.67 41.61
N SER A 33 17.35 4.82 42.78
CA SER A 33 16.68 5.07 44.06
C SER A 33 16.32 6.55 44.26
N VAL A 34 15.12 6.79 44.78
CA VAL A 34 14.56 8.11 45.12
C VAL A 34 15.23 8.70 46.37
N ARG A 35 15.60 9.98 46.32
CA ARG A 35 16.16 10.77 47.43
C ARG A 35 15.10 11.49 48.26
N ALA A 36 15.44 11.78 49.54
CA ALA A 36 14.62 12.17 50.67
C ALA A 36 14.02 13.59 50.62
N GLN A 37 12.97 13.77 51.44
CA GLN A 37 12.05 14.89 51.62
C GLN A 37 12.70 16.19 52.12
N ASN A 38 12.18 17.32 51.59
CA ASN A 38 12.41 18.66 52.15
C ASN A 38 11.07 19.21 52.68
N THR A 39 10.99 19.57 53.95
CA THR A 39 9.77 19.97 54.64
C THR A 39 9.52 21.49 54.67
N ASN A 40 10.28 22.30 53.92
CA ASN A 40 10.17 23.75 53.94
C ASN A 40 9.04 24.27 53.03
N ALA A 41 8.25 25.22 53.51
CA ALA A 41 7.12 25.84 52.81
C ALA A 41 7.56 26.97 51.84
N THR A 42 8.86 27.18 51.61
CA THR A 42 9.40 28.21 50.73
C THR A 42 10.47 27.61 49.82
N PHE A 43 10.34 27.79 48.53
CA PHE A 43 11.32 27.33 47.53
C PHE A 43 12.46 28.38 47.41
N ASP A 44 13.71 27.95 47.45
CA ASP A 44 14.86 28.83 47.30
C ASP A 44 15.39 28.79 45.85
N ALA A 45 15.11 29.84 45.10
CA ALA A 45 15.53 30.05 43.70
C ALA A 45 16.64 31.10 43.56
N THR A 46 17.34 31.48 44.70
CA THR A 46 18.34 32.55 44.68
C THR A 46 19.57 32.22 43.84
N ASN A 47 19.93 30.95 43.67
CA ASN A 47 21.11 30.48 42.95
C ASN A 47 20.79 29.36 41.96
N LEU A 48 19.77 29.53 41.09
CA LEU A 48 19.43 28.52 40.07
C LEU A 48 20.52 28.44 39.00
N ARG A 49 21.21 27.31 38.94
CA ARG A 49 22.17 26.96 37.85
C ARG A 49 21.49 26.14 36.77
N GLU A 50 20.54 25.31 37.14
CA GLU A 50 19.73 24.44 36.30
C GLU A 50 18.24 24.70 36.53
N PRO A 51 17.36 24.39 35.59
CA PRO A 51 15.91 24.42 35.82
C PRO A 51 15.52 23.55 37.02
N ALA A 52 14.59 24.04 37.83
CA ALA A 52 14.17 23.35 39.02
C ALA A 52 12.64 23.22 39.05
N ASP A 53 12.16 22.00 39.33
CA ASP A 53 10.74 21.73 39.49
C ASP A 53 10.21 22.26 40.80
N LEU A 54 9.06 22.94 40.76
CA LEU A 54 8.38 23.45 41.92
C LEU A 54 7.58 22.35 42.65
N SER A 55 8.23 21.20 42.88
CA SER A 55 7.61 20.00 43.45
C SER A 55 7.67 19.94 45.00
N MET A 56 7.60 21.10 45.68
CA MET A 56 7.46 21.16 47.14
C MET A 56 5.99 21.30 47.56
N ASN A 57 5.80 21.37 48.89
CA ASN A 57 4.46 21.54 49.48
C ASN A 57 3.85 22.90 49.12
N TRP A 58 2.74 22.85 48.37
CA TRP A 58 1.91 23.98 48.05
C TRP A 58 0.83 24.17 49.11
N ARG A 59 0.33 25.40 49.26
CA ARG A 59 -0.92 25.65 49.94
C ARG A 59 -2.09 25.56 49.00
N VAL A 60 -3.17 24.86 49.36
CA VAL A 60 -4.32 24.63 48.49
C VAL A 60 -5.63 24.99 49.15
N TYR A 61 -6.55 25.55 48.37
CA TYR A 61 -7.89 25.92 48.78
C TYR A 61 -8.91 25.71 47.68
N ALA A 62 -10.08 25.16 48.05
CA ALA A 62 -11.19 24.99 47.12
C ALA A 62 -12.13 26.23 47.22
N GLY A 63 -12.29 26.93 46.10
CA GLY A 63 -13.08 28.15 46.03
C GLY A 63 -12.54 29.05 44.92
N ASP A 64 -13.24 30.16 44.65
CA ASP A 64 -12.87 31.08 43.60
C ASP A 64 -12.97 32.55 44.06
N ASP A 65 -11.84 33.13 44.40
CA ASP A 65 -11.74 34.54 44.74
C ASP A 65 -10.47 35.13 44.07
N PRO A 66 -10.60 36.18 43.25
CA PRO A 66 -9.46 36.87 42.67
C PRO A 66 -8.41 37.38 43.63
N ALA A 67 -8.80 37.68 44.90
CA ALA A 67 -7.89 38.08 45.96
C ALA A 67 -6.82 37.02 46.27
N PHE A 68 -7.06 35.76 45.95
CA PHE A 68 -6.11 34.66 46.15
C PHE A 68 -4.84 34.79 45.29
N ALA A 69 -4.86 35.58 44.24
CA ALA A 69 -3.67 35.92 43.44
C ALA A 69 -2.74 36.92 44.13
N SER A 70 -3.24 37.73 45.08
CA SER A 70 -2.48 38.79 45.73
C SER A 70 -1.30 38.27 46.55
N PRO A 71 -0.10 38.87 46.46
CA PRO A 71 1.04 38.49 47.29
C PRO A 71 0.81 38.73 48.79
N THR A 72 -0.11 39.63 49.16
CA THR A 72 -0.41 40.02 50.52
C THR A 72 -1.53 39.20 51.16
N PHE A 73 -2.17 38.32 50.41
CA PHE A 73 -3.22 37.46 50.90
C PHE A 73 -2.68 36.47 51.95
N ASP A 74 -3.37 36.35 53.09
CA ASP A 74 -3.01 35.41 54.14
C ASP A 74 -3.55 34.01 53.82
N ASP A 75 -2.65 33.14 53.45
CA ASP A 75 -2.94 31.73 53.11
C ASP A 75 -2.61 30.75 54.27
N SER A 76 -2.40 31.28 55.49
CA SER A 76 -1.99 30.48 56.65
C SER A 76 -2.97 29.35 57.01
N GLN A 77 -4.26 29.53 56.70
CA GLN A 77 -5.34 28.57 56.98
C GLN A 77 -5.55 27.53 55.84
N TRP A 78 -4.81 27.69 54.73
CA TRP A 78 -4.92 26.75 53.61
C TRP A 78 -4.27 25.41 53.94
N LYS A 79 -4.79 24.33 53.32
CA LYS A 79 -4.21 22.99 53.48
C LYS A 79 -2.87 22.89 52.79
N LEU A 80 -1.95 22.12 53.37
CA LEU A 80 -0.69 21.77 52.70
C LEU A 80 -0.94 20.61 51.76
N PHE A 81 -0.37 20.69 50.55
CA PHE A 81 -0.46 19.71 49.47
C PHE A 81 0.92 19.42 48.91
N ASP A 82 1.30 18.16 48.90
CA ASP A 82 2.49 17.69 48.18
C ASP A 82 2.07 17.35 46.74
N PRO A 83 2.53 18.06 45.71
CA PRO A 83 2.15 17.78 44.32
C PRO A 83 2.66 16.45 43.79
N ARG A 84 3.45 15.69 44.53
CA ARG A 84 3.79 14.29 44.25
C ARG A 84 2.70 13.31 44.66
N ALA A 85 1.74 13.78 45.48
CA ALA A 85 0.54 13.04 45.83
C ALA A 85 -0.65 13.57 45.01
N SER A 86 -1.70 12.77 44.89
CA SER A 86 -2.92 13.21 44.23
C SER A 86 -3.73 14.17 45.05
N ILE A 87 -4.25 15.25 44.47
CA ILE A 87 -5.18 16.20 45.12
C ILE A 87 -6.49 15.51 45.55
N THR A 88 -6.81 14.34 44.98
CA THR A 88 -7.96 13.52 45.36
C THR A 88 -7.93 13.09 46.83
N TYR A 89 -6.76 12.98 47.46
CA TYR A 89 -6.64 12.69 48.89
C TYR A 89 -7.19 13.82 49.75
N ILE A 90 -7.18 15.06 49.25
CA ILE A 90 -7.66 16.22 50.00
C ILE A 90 -9.12 16.53 49.68
N TYR A 91 -9.52 16.44 48.39
CA TYR A 91 -10.80 16.94 47.88
C TYR A 91 -11.65 15.91 47.15
N GLY A 92 -11.20 14.67 46.92
CA GLY A 92 -11.88 13.67 46.12
C GLY A 92 -13.24 13.17 46.66
N LYS A 93 -13.71 13.71 47.79
CA LYS A 93 -15.08 13.51 48.30
C LYS A 93 -16.01 14.69 48.02
N THR A 94 -15.45 15.84 47.64
CA THR A 94 -16.19 17.10 47.47
C THR A 94 -16.17 17.57 46.03
N ASP A 95 -15.25 17.05 45.22
CA ASP A 95 -15.05 17.32 43.81
C ASP A 95 -15.21 18.80 43.40
N PRO A 96 -14.46 19.73 44.04
CA PRO A 96 -14.58 21.15 43.78
C PRO A 96 -14.17 21.46 42.35
N GLU A 97 -14.90 22.37 41.66
CA GLU A 97 -14.61 22.74 40.27
C GLU A 97 -13.37 23.64 40.15
N ILE A 98 -13.09 24.51 41.14
CA ILE A 98 -11.95 25.41 41.14
C ILE A 98 -11.13 25.22 42.41
N ILE A 99 -9.83 25.02 42.17
CA ILE A 99 -8.83 24.90 43.22
C ILE A 99 -7.73 25.93 42.96
N TRP A 100 -7.39 26.65 44.03
CA TRP A 100 -6.22 27.51 44.03
C TRP A 100 -5.05 26.83 44.74
N TYR A 101 -3.87 26.95 44.12
CA TYR A 101 -2.60 26.51 44.67
C TYR A 101 -1.69 27.73 44.85
N ARG A 102 -0.97 27.82 45.96
CA ARG A 102 -0.04 28.93 46.26
C ARG A 102 1.29 28.40 46.75
N LEU A 103 2.38 29.01 46.26
CA LEU A 103 3.75 28.70 46.66
C LEU A 103 4.54 30.00 46.81
N ARG A 104 5.35 30.10 47.86
CA ARG A 104 6.33 31.18 48.02
C ARG A 104 7.68 30.74 47.53
N VAL A 105 8.29 31.58 46.68
CA VAL A 105 9.60 31.34 46.07
C VAL A 105 10.53 32.49 46.45
N LYS A 106 11.67 32.20 47.06
CA LYS A 106 12.71 33.16 47.36
C LYS A 106 13.59 33.32 46.12
N VAL A 107 13.82 34.57 45.67
CA VAL A 107 14.63 34.92 44.49
C VAL A 107 15.67 35.97 44.86
N ASN A 108 16.71 36.08 44.04
CA ASN A 108 17.64 37.20 44.16
C ASN A 108 17.01 38.45 43.47
N PRO A 109 16.86 39.61 44.13
CA PRO A 109 16.32 40.83 43.52
C PRO A 109 17.08 41.32 42.28
N ASP A 110 18.36 41.04 42.21
CA ASP A 110 19.24 41.46 41.09
C ASP A 110 19.26 40.43 39.94
N GLN A 111 18.53 39.34 40.06
CA GLN A 111 18.44 38.29 39.07
C GLN A 111 17.54 38.73 37.91
N THR A 112 17.94 38.45 36.67
CA THR A 112 17.18 38.76 35.47
C THR A 112 16.95 37.51 34.63
N GLY A 113 15.93 37.53 33.78
CA GLY A 113 15.67 36.48 32.79
C GLY A 113 15.19 35.17 33.43
N LEU A 114 14.41 35.23 34.52
CA LEU A 114 13.69 34.07 35.04
C LEU A 114 12.45 33.79 34.20
N VAL A 115 12.26 32.51 33.93
CA VAL A 115 11.13 31.98 33.14
C VAL A 115 10.43 30.92 33.97
N LEU A 116 9.12 30.89 33.88
CA LEU A 116 8.26 29.83 34.40
C LEU A 116 7.83 28.95 33.22
N ARG A 117 8.06 27.66 33.33
CA ARG A 117 7.56 26.65 32.39
C ARG A 117 6.40 25.91 33.00
N GLU A 118 5.32 25.82 32.26
CA GLU A 118 4.15 25.02 32.60
C GLU A 118 4.04 23.83 31.64
N PHE A 119 3.54 22.68 32.16
CA PHE A 119 3.25 21.49 31.37
C PHE A 119 2.18 20.63 32.06
N LYS A 120 1.04 20.41 31.39
CA LYS A 120 -0.03 19.46 31.80
C LYS A 120 -0.63 19.68 33.17
N ILE A 121 -1.01 20.91 33.54
CA ILE A 121 -1.70 21.18 34.80
C ILE A 121 -3.18 20.77 34.73
N SER A 122 -3.93 21.29 33.73
CA SER A 122 -5.35 21.02 33.51
C SER A 122 -5.79 21.59 32.15
N GLN A 123 -7.04 21.29 31.76
CA GLN A 123 -7.64 21.80 30.52
C GLN A 123 -8.01 23.30 30.56
N ALA A 124 -8.06 23.89 31.77
CA ALA A 124 -8.24 25.33 31.94
C ALA A 124 -7.59 25.77 33.28
N PHE A 125 -6.62 26.69 33.18
CA PHE A 125 -5.92 27.23 34.34
C PHE A 125 -5.36 28.61 34.06
N GLU A 126 -5.03 29.33 35.11
CA GLU A 126 -4.36 30.61 35.12
C GLU A 126 -3.25 30.60 36.19
N ILE A 127 -2.06 31.10 35.84
CA ILE A 127 -0.94 31.23 36.77
C ILE A 127 -0.61 32.70 36.96
N TYR A 128 -0.55 33.11 38.21
CA TYR A 128 -0.24 34.46 38.65
C TYR A 128 1.09 34.46 39.39
N VAL A 129 1.89 35.51 39.18
CA VAL A 129 3.11 35.78 39.92
C VAL A 129 2.95 37.16 40.56
N ASN A 130 2.96 37.23 41.91
CA ASN A 130 2.72 38.43 42.69
C ASN A 130 1.43 39.18 42.26
N GLY A 131 0.38 38.47 41.90
CA GLY A 131 -0.92 39.02 41.51
C GLY A 131 -1.05 39.36 40.00
N GLU A 132 0.03 39.29 39.24
CA GLU A 132 0.01 39.49 37.81
C GLU A 132 -0.14 38.14 37.06
N ARG A 133 -1.10 38.03 36.11
CA ARG A 133 -1.31 36.82 35.33
C ARG A 133 -0.23 36.65 34.31
N ILE A 134 0.56 35.60 34.42
CA ILE A 134 1.71 35.31 33.51
C ILE A 134 1.39 34.22 32.51
N ILE A 135 0.64 33.18 32.91
CA ILE A 135 0.27 32.05 32.04
C ILE A 135 -1.24 31.84 32.15
N ALA A 136 -1.85 31.49 31.03
CA ALA A 136 -3.22 30.98 30.97
C ALA A 136 -3.37 29.98 29.83
N SER A 137 -4.11 28.92 30.04
CA SER A 137 -4.57 27.98 29.03
C SER A 137 -6.05 27.70 29.25
N GLY A 138 -6.83 27.63 28.16
CA GLY A 138 -8.28 27.54 28.25
C GLY A 138 -8.92 28.77 28.91
N GLN A 139 -10.16 28.61 29.39
CA GLN A 139 -10.87 29.60 30.19
C GLN A 139 -11.42 28.93 31.46
N VAL A 140 -11.13 29.51 32.60
CA VAL A 140 -11.61 28.98 33.89
C VAL A 140 -13.08 29.35 34.13
N ALA A 141 -13.46 30.60 33.76
CA ALA A 141 -14.83 31.09 33.91
C ALA A 141 -15.19 32.08 32.78
N PRO A 142 -16.18 31.78 31.89
CA PRO A 142 -16.84 30.47 31.73
C PRO A 142 -15.86 29.39 31.27
N TYR A 143 -16.11 28.14 31.68
CA TYR A 143 -15.19 27.03 31.35
C TYR A 143 -15.13 26.74 29.87
N VAL A 144 -13.92 26.81 29.29
CA VAL A 144 -13.61 26.42 27.92
C VAL A 144 -12.34 25.55 27.95
N PRO A 145 -12.46 24.23 27.70
CA PRO A 145 -11.30 23.35 27.74
C PRO A 145 -10.39 23.51 26.52
N TYR A 146 -9.08 23.46 26.74
CA TYR A 146 -8.05 23.38 25.72
C TYR A 146 -7.29 22.07 25.82
N THR A 147 -6.59 21.68 24.76
CA THR A 147 -5.58 20.61 24.88
C THR A 147 -4.49 21.10 25.82
N ASN A 148 -3.91 20.17 26.57
CA ASN A 148 -2.93 20.52 27.58
C ASN A 148 -1.63 19.70 27.30
N ASN A 149 -1.22 19.72 26.03
CA ASN A 149 -0.07 18.97 25.54
C ASN A 149 1.15 19.86 25.27
N SER A 150 0.96 21.18 25.13
CA SER A 150 2.05 22.11 24.90
C SER A 150 2.79 22.45 26.19
N ARG A 151 4.03 22.93 26.04
CA ARG A 151 4.83 23.47 27.12
C ARG A 151 4.81 24.99 27.03
N ILE A 152 4.20 25.66 28.01
CA ILE A 152 4.09 27.11 28.01
C ILE A 152 5.27 27.69 28.79
N LEU A 153 6.12 28.44 28.09
CA LEU A 153 7.22 29.20 28.69
C LEU A 153 6.83 30.68 28.79
N ALA A 154 6.85 31.21 29.98
CA ALA A 154 6.50 32.60 30.23
C ALA A 154 7.60 33.32 31.03
N PRO A 155 8.18 34.42 30.51
CA PRO A 155 9.15 35.22 31.26
C PRO A 155 8.48 35.87 32.47
N ILE A 156 9.15 35.83 33.62
CA ILE A 156 8.75 36.55 34.79
C ILE A 156 9.33 37.95 34.70
N PRO A 157 8.49 38.99 34.68
CA PRO A 157 8.99 40.38 34.60
C PRO A 157 9.96 40.73 35.74
N ASP A 158 11.13 41.24 35.44
CA ASP A 158 12.18 41.53 36.44
C ASP A 158 11.70 42.45 37.58
N ARG A 159 10.74 43.37 37.30
CA ARG A 159 10.12 44.20 38.33
C ARG A 159 9.45 43.42 39.47
N LEU A 160 9.00 42.18 39.21
CA LEU A 160 8.39 41.33 40.25
C LEU A 160 9.42 40.68 41.16
N LEU A 161 10.71 40.66 40.77
CA LEU A 161 11.81 40.08 41.55
C LEU A 161 12.30 41.05 42.66
N ALA A 162 12.02 42.35 42.55
CA ALA A 162 12.54 43.40 43.39
C ALA A 162 12.23 43.19 44.91
N SER A 163 11.17 42.44 45.26
CA SER A 163 10.82 42.13 46.63
C SER A 163 11.68 41.03 47.26
N GLY A 164 12.49 40.29 46.47
CA GLY A 164 13.23 39.12 46.88
C GLY A 164 12.37 37.88 47.11
N PHE A 165 11.07 37.98 46.87
CA PHE A 165 10.11 36.88 47.00
C PHE A 165 9.06 36.95 45.89
N LEU A 166 8.72 35.78 45.34
CA LEU A 166 7.59 35.60 44.44
C LEU A 166 6.51 34.79 45.18
N VAL A 167 5.26 35.15 44.94
CA VAL A 167 4.11 34.31 45.26
C VAL A 167 3.55 33.81 43.95
N ILE A 168 3.74 32.54 43.66
CA ILE A 168 3.16 31.87 42.50
C ILE A 168 1.79 31.34 42.95
N ALA A 169 0.73 31.78 42.30
CA ALA A 169 -0.63 31.32 42.55
C ALA A 169 -1.22 30.72 41.25
N ALA A 170 -1.68 29.47 41.32
CA ALA A 170 -2.33 28.80 40.20
C ALA A 170 -3.82 28.62 40.50
N ARG A 171 -4.67 29.15 39.62
CA ARG A 171 -6.13 28.97 39.61
C ARG A 171 -6.43 27.89 38.58
N VAL A 172 -6.91 26.75 39.04
CA VAL A 172 -7.08 25.54 38.17
C VAL A 172 -8.54 25.12 38.22
N TYR A 173 -9.14 24.98 37.04
CA TYR A 173 -10.43 24.35 36.89
C TYR A 173 -10.22 22.84 36.73
N ILE A 174 -10.91 22.06 37.55
CA ILE A 174 -10.88 20.60 37.52
C ILE A 174 -12.27 20.10 37.18
N SER A 175 -12.42 19.56 35.99
CA SER A 175 -13.71 19.04 35.54
C SER A 175 -14.12 17.78 36.30
N LYS A 176 -15.41 17.48 36.33
CA LYS A 176 -15.91 16.20 36.89
C LYS A 176 -15.29 14.98 36.24
N THR A 177 -14.92 15.09 34.94
CA THR A 177 -14.23 14.04 34.21
C THR A 177 -12.84 13.77 34.76
N GLU A 178 -12.08 14.84 35.06
CA GLU A 178 -10.74 14.71 35.65
C GLU A 178 -10.80 14.08 37.05
N TRP A 179 -11.82 14.42 37.87
CA TRP A 179 -12.04 13.78 39.18
C TRP A 179 -12.29 12.27 39.09
N VAL A 180 -12.95 11.82 38.04
CA VAL A 180 -13.40 10.41 37.87
C VAL A 180 -12.47 9.60 36.98
N SER A 181 -11.64 10.23 36.14
CA SER A 181 -10.83 9.54 35.11
C SER A 181 -9.68 8.68 35.66
N GLY A 182 -9.43 8.71 36.97
CA GLY A 182 -8.27 8.03 37.58
C GLY A 182 -6.92 8.71 37.28
N GLN A 183 -6.88 9.72 36.44
CA GLN A 183 -5.72 10.61 36.28
C GLN A 183 -5.70 11.60 37.44
N ASP A 184 -4.51 11.94 37.95
CA ASP A 184 -4.39 12.92 39.02
C ASP A 184 -4.79 14.31 38.50
N PRO A 185 -5.91 14.87 38.96
CA PRO A 185 -6.38 16.16 38.47
C PRO A 185 -5.58 17.31 39.09
N GLY A 186 -5.47 18.41 38.36
CA GLY A 186 -4.86 19.64 38.81
C GLY A 186 -3.33 19.66 38.79
N LEU A 187 -2.72 20.40 39.73
CA LEU A 187 -1.27 20.55 39.78
C LEU A 187 -0.60 19.27 40.26
N PHE A 188 0.39 18.80 39.51
CA PHE A 188 1.20 17.64 39.83
C PHE A 188 2.70 17.97 39.84
N ALA A 189 3.53 17.06 40.38
CA ALA A 189 4.98 17.25 40.40
C ALA A 189 5.53 17.40 38.95
N ALA A 190 6.47 18.31 38.75
CA ALA A 190 7.09 18.68 37.48
C ALA A 190 6.18 19.42 36.47
N ASN A 191 4.91 19.70 36.79
CA ASN A 191 4.06 20.54 35.97
C ASN A 191 4.51 22.01 35.87
N LEU A 192 5.17 22.49 36.96
CA LEU A 192 5.75 23.83 36.99
C LEU A 192 7.24 23.77 37.28
N THR A 193 8.01 24.39 36.43
CA THR A 193 9.48 24.48 36.53
C THR A 193 9.89 25.94 36.43
N ILE A 194 10.84 26.36 37.27
CA ILE A 194 11.43 27.68 37.21
C ILE A 194 12.91 27.60 36.83
N GLY A 195 13.38 28.51 35.97
CA GLY A 195 14.78 28.51 35.55
C GLY A 195 15.17 29.76 34.79
N ARG A 196 16.43 29.80 34.34
CA ARG A 196 16.89 30.86 33.42
C ARG A 196 16.38 30.61 32.02
N GLU A 197 16.05 31.67 31.33
CA GLU A 197 15.47 31.65 30.00
C GLU A 197 16.21 30.70 29.03
N HIS A 198 17.52 30.91 28.87
CA HIS A 198 18.33 30.09 27.93
C HIS A 198 18.33 28.59 28.29
N ALA A 199 18.42 28.28 29.58
CA ALA A 199 18.46 26.89 30.04
C ALA A 199 17.11 26.17 29.84
N LEU A 200 15.99 26.86 30.13
CA LEU A 200 14.65 26.29 29.93
C LEU A 200 14.29 26.13 28.46
N TYR A 201 14.59 27.09 27.61
CA TYR A 201 14.34 26.96 26.16
C TYR A 201 15.14 25.83 25.54
N GLN A 202 16.41 25.68 25.94
CA GLN A 202 17.22 24.56 25.42
C GLN A 202 16.74 23.20 25.93
N ASP A 203 16.41 23.08 27.21
CA ASP A 203 15.84 21.88 27.82
C ASP A 203 14.49 21.50 27.19
N ASP A 204 13.64 22.49 26.93
CA ASP A 204 12.31 22.29 26.38
C ASP A 204 12.34 21.74 24.95
N TRP A 205 13.18 22.33 24.08
CA TRP A 205 13.35 21.82 22.72
C TRP A 205 13.86 20.38 22.69
N LEU A 206 14.86 20.06 23.52
CA LEU A 206 15.39 18.69 23.61
C LEU A 206 14.33 17.71 24.12
N THR A 207 13.53 18.16 25.07
CA THR A 207 12.47 17.33 25.65
C THR A 207 11.31 17.14 24.67
N ILE A 208 10.84 18.21 23.98
CA ILE A 208 9.80 18.11 22.96
C ILE A 208 10.21 17.14 21.83
N ILE A 209 11.45 17.29 21.33
CA ILE A 209 11.96 16.38 20.32
C ILE A 209 12.06 14.95 20.87
N GLY A 210 12.63 14.79 22.08
CA GLY A 210 12.81 13.47 22.70
C GLY A 210 11.49 12.73 22.94
N GLU A 211 10.45 13.42 23.39
CA GLU A 211 9.14 12.84 23.66
C GLU A 211 8.34 12.52 22.39
N ASN A 212 8.46 13.36 21.34
CA ASN A 212 7.58 13.26 20.18
C ASN A 212 8.26 12.68 18.91
N ALA A 213 9.59 12.58 18.89
CA ALA A 213 10.32 12.15 17.69
C ALA A 213 9.87 10.78 17.18
N MET A 214 9.60 9.84 18.08
CA MET A 214 9.18 8.48 17.69
C MET A 214 7.76 8.46 17.13
N ASP A 215 6.83 9.24 17.70
CA ASP A 215 5.48 9.40 17.15
C ASP A 215 5.50 10.06 15.76
N TRP A 216 6.30 11.12 15.60
CA TRP A 216 6.47 11.76 14.29
C TRP A 216 7.11 10.83 13.27
N LEU A 217 8.11 10.03 13.67
CA LEU A 217 8.75 9.04 12.81
C LEU A 217 7.77 7.97 12.35
N ASP A 218 7.00 7.40 13.28
CA ASP A 218 6.00 6.37 12.98
C ASP A 218 4.94 6.88 11.99
N ARG A 219 4.37 8.07 12.25
CA ARG A 219 3.42 8.72 11.34
C ARG A 219 4.03 9.02 9.97
N PHE A 220 5.25 9.56 9.94
CA PHE A 220 5.97 9.84 8.69
C PHE A 220 6.20 8.57 7.87
N LEU A 221 6.63 7.48 8.52
CA LEU A 221 6.82 6.19 7.86
C LEU A 221 5.51 5.66 7.29
N LEU A 222 4.43 5.68 8.06
CA LEU A 222 3.13 5.15 7.63
C LEU A 222 2.51 5.96 6.48
N ILE A 223 2.63 7.29 6.52
CA ILE A 223 2.21 8.18 5.42
C ILE A 223 3.04 7.91 4.17
N THR A 224 4.37 7.78 4.31
CA THR A 224 5.28 7.50 3.19
C THR A 224 4.97 6.15 2.55
N VAL A 225 4.79 5.11 3.36
CA VAL A 225 4.38 3.77 2.91
C VAL A 225 3.03 3.84 2.18
N GLY A 226 2.08 4.64 2.69
CA GLY A 226 0.80 4.89 2.03
C GLY A 226 0.95 5.55 0.65
N LEU A 227 1.79 6.56 0.52
CA LEU A 227 2.05 7.24 -0.77
C LEU A 227 2.71 6.29 -1.79
N VAL A 228 3.69 5.50 -1.36
CA VAL A 228 4.31 4.47 -2.21
C VAL A 228 3.26 3.44 -2.65
N ALA A 229 2.37 3.02 -1.75
CA ALA A 229 1.29 2.10 -2.07
C ALA A 229 0.32 2.67 -3.13
N LEU A 230 0.03 3.98 -3.10
CA LEU A 230 -0.78 4.63 -4.13
C LEU A 230 -0.13 4.54 -5.52
N VAL A 231 1.19 4.79 -5.60
CA VAL A 231 1.94 4.68 -6.87
C VAL A 231 1.92 3.24 -7.38
N LEU A 232 2.14 2.27 -6.49
CA LEU A 232 2.07 0.85 -6.83
C LEU A 232 0.66 0.43 -7.25
N PHE A 233 -0.38 0.96 -6.61
CA PHE A 233 -1.78 0.71 -7.02
C PHE A 233 -2.06 1.28 -8.42
N ALA A 234 -1.56 2.47 -8.75
CA ALA A 234 -1.72 3.05 -10.08
C ALA A 234 -1.09 2.18 -11.17
N ALA A 235 0.07 1.56 -10.87
CA ALA A 235 0.77 0.64 -11.76
C ALA A 235 0.12 -0.77 -11.80
N GLN A 236 -0.46 -1.23 -10.68
CA GLN A 236 -0.97 -2.60 -10.49
C GLN A 236 -2.40 -2.58 -9.92
N ARG A 237 -3.36 -2.06 -10.66
CA ARG A 237 -4.77 -1.84 -10.20
C ARG A 237 -5.51 -3.09 -9.71
N ARG A 238 -5.03 -4.27 -10.02
CA ARG A 238 -5.59 -5.54 -9.53
C ARG A 238 -5.25 -5.82 -8.06
N GLN A 239 -4.25 -5.14 -7.50
CA GLN A 239 -3.77 -5.31 -6.12
C GLN A 239 -4.48 -4.30 -5.20
N VAL A 240 -5.72 -4.60 -4.81
CA VAL A 240 -6.54 -3.70 -3.96
C VAL A 240 -5.96 -3.47 -2.58
N GLU A 241 -5.04 -4.32 -2.13
CA GLU A 241 -4.33 -4.19 -0.86
C GLU A 241 -3.55 -2.88 -0.75
N TYR A 242 -2.96 -2.43 -1.86
CA TYR A 242 -2.25 -1.15 -1.90
C TYR A 242 -3.17 0.05 -1.65
N LEU A 243 -4.44 -0.04 -2.09
CA LEU A 243 -5.42 0.99 -1.80
C LEU A 243 -5.72 1.10 -0.30
N TRP A 244 -5.77 -0.02 0.42
CA TRP A 244 -6.02 -0.02 1.87
C TRP A 244 -4.80 0.47 2.66
N ILE A 245 -3.58 0.17 2.20
CA ILE A 245 -2.37 0.76 2.78
C ILE A 245 -2.39 2.28 2.61
N PHE A 246 -2.73 2.77 1.42
CA PHE A 246 -2.90 4.20 1.17
C PHE A 246 -3.98 4.83 2.05
N ALA A 247 -5.13 4.15 2.23
CA ALA A 247 -6.21 4.63 3.08
C ALA A 247 -5.78 4.78 4.56
N VAL A 248 -4.94 3.87 5.08
CA VAL A 248 -4.33 4.01 6.42
C VAL A 248 -3.42 5.23 6.46
N GLY A 249 -2.57 5.45 5.45
CA GLY A 249 -1.73 6.65 5.37
C GLY A 249 -2.53 7.95 5.33
N VAL A 250 -3.66 7.99 4.62
CA VAL A 250 -4.57 9.15 4.60
C VAL A 250 -5.21 9.38 5.96
N LEU A 251 -5.63 8.32 6.65
CA LEU A 251 -6.18 8.40 7.99
C LEU A 251 -5.15 9.01 8.96
N THR A 252 -3.93 8.50 8.94
CA THR A 252 -2.81 9.02 9.76
C THR A 252 -2.50 10.48 9.42
N LEU A 253 -2.50 10.84 8.13
CA LEU A 253 -2.29 12.23 7.69
C LEU A 253 -3.40 13.16 8.19
N ALA A 254 -4.66 12.71 8.21
CA ALA A 254 -5.78 13.50 8.68
C ALA A 254 -5.74 13.78 10.20
N GLU A 255 -5.20 12.85 10.99
CA GLU A 255 -5.03 13.01 12.44
C GLU A 255 -3.81 13.87 12.82
N SER A 256 -2.77 13.88 11.98
CA SER A 256 -1.46 14.45 12.30
C SER A 256 -1.45 15.97 12.55
N PRO A 257 -2.21 16.84 11.85
CA PRO A 257 -2.13 18.28 12.02
C PRO A 257 -2.54 18.77 13.41
N VAL A 258 -3.63 18.18 13.97
CA VAL A 258 -4.11 18.57 15.31
C VAL A 258 -3.08 18.18 16.36
N LEU A 259 -2.52 16.99 16.27
CA LEU A 259 -1.49 16.51 17.18
C LEU A 259 -0.21 17.36 17.09
N LEU A 260 0.26 17.64 15.88
CA LEU A 260 1.46 18.46 15.67
C LEU A 260 1.28 19.88 16.23
N ILE A 261 0.14 20.51 15.98
CA ILE A 261 -0.14 21.86 16.51
C ILE A 261 -0.24 21.80 18.04
N SER A 262 -0.92 20.78 18.60
CA SER A 262 -1.09 20.66 20.05
C SER A 262 0.21 20.35 20.81
N THR A 263 1.26 19.91 20.12
CA THR A 263 2.59 19.75 20.73
C THR A 263 3.24 21.09 21.05
N PHE A 264 2.95 22.14 20.26
CA PHE A 264 3.58 23.47 20.40
C PHE A 264 2.62 24.52 20.98
N HIS A 265 1.32 24.35 20.81
CA HIS A 265 0.30 25.28 21.24
C HIS A 265 -0.92 24.57 21.77
N ASP A 266 -1.44 25.01 22.91
CA ASP A 266 -2.73 24.54 23.39
C ASP A 266 -3.84 25.04 22.45
N VAL A 267 -4.68 24.12 21.99
CA VAL A 267 -5.79 24.42 21.07
C VAL A 267 -7.14 24.10 21.74
N PRO A 268 -8.22 24.80 21.36
CA PRO A 268 -9.54 24.47 21.87
C PRO A 268 -9.89 23.00 21.64
N MET A 269 -10.39 22.31 22.68
CA MET A 269 -10.69 20.86 22.66
C MET A 269 -11.65 20.45 21.52
N LYS A 270 -12.48 21.38 21.02
CA LYS A 270 -13.35 21.12 19.86
C LYS A 270 -12.61 20.65 18.61
N TRP A 271 -11.32 20.98 18.44
CA TRP A 271 -10.50 20.50 17.34
C TRP A 271 -10.15 19.01 17.44
N ALA A 272 -10.19 18.43 18.64
CA ALA A 272 -10.07 16.99 18.82
C ALA A 272 -11.24 16.22 18.18
N ALA A 273 -12.34 16.89 17.83
CA ALA A 273 -13.42 16.28 17.06
C ALA A 273 -12.98 15.76 15.69
N VAL A 274 -11.93 16.35 15.08
CA VAL A 274 -11.35 15.85 13.82
C VAL A 274 -10.77 14.45 14.02
N GLU A 275 -10.05 14.24 15.11
CA GLU A 275 -9.52 12.89 15.46
C GLU A 275 -10.67 11.89 15.67
N CYS A 276 -11.76 12.31 16.32
CA CYS A 276 -12.92 11.43 16.52
C CYS A 276 -13.58 11.00 15.21
N ILE A 277 -13.59 11.87 14.17
CA ILE A 277 -14.08 11.48 12.84
C ILE A 277 -13.20 10.37 12.26
N CYS A 278 -11.88 10.47 12.40
CA CYS A 278 -10.96 9.42 11.96
C CYS A 278 -11.20 8.10 12.71
N ARG A 279 -11.50 8.16 14.01
CA ARG A 279 -11.85 6.98 14.82
C ARG A 279 -13.08 6.22 14.31
N LEU A 280 -14.03 6.89 13.64
CA LEU A 280 -15.17 6.23 13.00
C LEU A 280 -14.75 5.25 11.90
N PHE A 281 -13.78 5.64 11.08
CA PHE A 281 -13.36 4.87 9.92
C PHE A 281 -12.24 3.86 10.24
N SER A 282 -11.47 4.09 11.31
CA SER A 282 -10.29 3.33 11.66
C SER A 282 -10.54 1.80 11.73
N PRO A 283 -11.56 1.27 12.45
CA PRO A 283 -11.78 -0.18 12.52
C PRO A 283 -12.04 -0.81 11.17
N TYR A 284 -12.74 -0.09 10.30
CA TYR A 284 -13.10 -0.59 8.97
C TYR A 284 -11.87 -0.63 8.05
N ILE A 285 -11.08 0.44 8.02
CA ILE A 285 -9.88 0.54 7.18
C ILE A 285 -8.82 -0.49 7.59
N TRP A 286 -8.54 -0.62 8.89
CA TRP A 286 -7.60 -1.63 9.40
C TRP A 286 -8.07 -3.06 9.13
N ALA A 287 -9.37 -3.36 9.31
CA ALA A 287 -9.89 -4.68 8.98
C ALA A 287 -9.78 -4.98 7.47
N LEU A 288 -10.11 -4.01 6.61
CA LEU A 288 -9.98 -4.16 5.16
C LEU A 288 -8.53 -4.41 4.74
N LEU A 289 -7.59 -3.69 5.35
CA LEU A 289 -6.17 -3.89 5.11
C LEU A 289 -5.76 -5.34 5.42
N TYR A 290 -5.94 -5.81 6.65
CA TYR A 290 -5.49 -7.14 7.05
C TYR A 290 -6.24 -8.26 6.32
N PHE A 291 -7.56 -8.12 6.13
CA PHE A 291 -8.37 -9.14 5.46
C PHE A 291 -8.08 -9.24 3.96
N SER A 292 -7.68 -8.13 3.31
CA SER A 292 -7.27 -8.16 1.91
C SER A 292 -6.01 -9.01 1.70
N PHE A 293 -5.01 -8.90 2.56
CA PHE A 293 -3.78 -9.70 2.48
C PHE A 293 -4.00 -11.21 2.66
N VAL A 294 -5.03 -11.59 3.39
CA VAL A 294 -5.39 -13.00 3.58
C VAL A 294 -6.53 -13.45 2.67
N HIS A 295 -6.97 -12.58 1.73
CA HIS A 295 -8.09 -12.82 0.81
C HIS A 295 -9.39 -13.23 1.51
N GLN A 296 -9.58 -12.75 2.75
CA GLN A 296 -10.77 -13.03 3.54
C GLN A 296 -11.93 -12.15 3.06
N ARG A 297 -13.01 -12.78 2.59
CA ARG A 297 -14.22 -12.05 2.19
C ARG A 297 -14.95 -11.48 3.41
N ILE A 298 -15.29 -10.19 3.34
CA ILE A 298 -16.07 -9.53 4.38
C ILE A 298 -17.55 -9.72 4.09
N GLY A 299 -18.18 -10.70 4.75
CA GLY A 299 -19.61 -10.95 4.69
C GLY A 299 -20.42 -9.87 5.43
N TRP A 300 -21.76 -9.91 5.31
CA TRP A 300 -22.67 -8.91 5.90
C TRP A 300 -22.51 -8.80 7.45
N ARG A 301 -22.28 -9.92 8.15
CA ARG A 301 -22.04 -9.95 9.61
C ARG A 301 -20.81 -9.15 10.01
N TRP A 302 -19.74 -9.31 9.25
CA TRP A 302 -18.51 -8.54 9.47
C TRP A 302 -18.71 -7.05 9.23
N ARG A 303 -19.47 -6.66 8.18
CA ARG A 303 -19.76 -5.26 7.90
C ARG A 303 -20.53 -4.61 9.05
N ILE A 304 -21.56 -5.30 9.58
CA ILE A 304 -22.31 -4.81 10.75
C ILE A 304 -21.38 -4.64 11.96
N PHE A 305 -20.57 -5.64 12.26
CA PHE A 305 -19.62 -5.56 13.40
C PHE A 305 -18.64 -4.39 13.25
N LEU A 306 -18.05 -4.19 12.05
CA LEU A 306 -17.10 -3.11 11.79
C LEU A 306 -17.74 -1.72 11.86
N ILE A 307 -18.97 -1.57 11.36
CA ILE A 307 -19.74 -0.32 11.51
C ILE A 307 -20.03 -0.06 12.98
N PHE A 308 -20.45 -1.07 13.72
CA PHE A 308 -20.68 -0.95 15.16
C PHE A 308 -19.40 -0.57 15.91
N ALA A 309 -18.27 -1.21 15.61
CA ALA A 309 -16.98 -0.90 16.20
C ALA A 309 -16.55 0.55 15.90
N GLY A 310 -16.76 1.02 14.67
CA GLY A 310 -16.50 2.41 14.28
C GLY A 310 -17.36 3.42 15.04
N LEU A 311 -18.67 3.17 15.11
CA LEU A 311 -19.59 4.03 15.85
C LEU A 311 -19.31 4.05 17.36
N ALA A 312 -18.95 2.90 17.93
CA ALA A 312 -18.61 2.80 19.35
C ALA A 312 -17.29 3.54 19.67
N ASN A 313 -16.28 3.40 18.82
CA ASN A 313 -15.00 4.10 18.92
C ASN A 313 -15.17 5.63 18.75
N PHE A 314 -15.97 6.06 17.78
CA PHE A 314 -16.34 7.46 17.57
C PHE A 314 -17.09 8.03 18.78
N TYR A 315 -18.10 7.30 19.29
CA TYR A 315 -18.86 7.70 20.48
C TYR A 315 -17.95 7.85 21.69
N SER A 316 -17.03 6.91 21.91
CA SER A 316 -16.05 6.99 23.00
C SER A 316 -15.17 8.24 22.90
N GLY A 317 -14.72 8.58 21.69
CA GLY A 317 -13.93 9.81 21.43
C GLY A 317 -14.74 11.08 21.69
N ILE A 318 -15.95 11.19 21.15
CA ILE A 318 -16.82 12.35 21.37
C ILE A 318 -17.24 12.47 22.85
N ALA A 319 -17.55 11.35 23.49
CA ALA A 319 -17.93 11.34 24.91
C ALA A 319 -16.81 11.87 25.82
N SER A 320 -15.54 11.58 25.49
CA SER A 320 -14.39 12.11 26.23
C SER A 320 -14.21 13.63 26.10
N ILE A 321 -14.74 14.23 25.03
CA ILE A 321 -14.67 15.68 24.75
C ILE A 321 -15.87 16.42 25.34
N LEU A 322 -17.09 15.89 25.14
CA LEU A 322 -18.32 16.61 25.44
C LEU A 322 -18.92 16.27 26.80
N PHE A 323 -18.68 15.08 27.29
CA PHE A 323 -19.30 14.59 28.52
C PHE A 323 -18.20 14.01 29.43
N PRO A 324 -18.36 14.17 30.76
CA PRO A 324 -17.53 13.45 31.72
C PRO A 324 -17.79 11.95 31.59
N ALA A 325 -17.11 11.33 30.64
CA ALA A 325 -17.18 9.89 30.48
C ALA A 325 -16.37 9.23 31.60
N THR A 326 -17.05 8.41 32.39
CA THR A 326 -16.36 7.54 33.33
C THR A 326 -15.46 6.56 32.54
N LEU A 327 -14.32 6.19 33.11
CA LEU A 327 -13.41 5.18 32.53
C LEU A 327 -14.14 3.94 31.98
N PRO A 328 -15.18 3.37 32.65
CA PRO A 328 -15.97 2.27 32.09
C PRO A 328 -16.65 2.59 30.77
N ILE A 329 -17.16 3.79 30.55
CA ILE A 329 -17.85 4.16 29.30
C ILE A 329 -16.84 4.26 28.14
N GLN A 330 -15.64 4.81 28.40
CA GLN A 330 -14.58 4.87 27.38
C GLN A 330 -14.07 3.47 27.03
N LEU A 331 -13.84 2.61 28.03
CA LEU A 331 -13.43 1.22 27.81
C LEU A 331 -14.48 0.43 27.04
N ILE A 332 -15.78 0.52 27.41
CA ILE A 332 -16.87 -0.17 26.71
C ILE A 332 -16.97 0.32 25.26
N GLY A 333 -16.84 1.63 25.02
CA GLY A 333 -16.87 2.21 23.66
C GLY A 333 -15.70 1.76 22.79
N ASN A 334 -14.50 1.66 23.35
CA ASN A 334 -13.31 1.23 22.61
C ASN A 334 -13.18 -0.30 22.51
N LEU A 335 -13.89 -1.07 23.33
CA LEU A 335 -13.76 -2.54 23.43
C LEU A 335 -13.93 -3.25 22.06
N PRO A 336 -14.93 -2.94 21.22
CA PRO A 336 -15.07 -3.60 19.93
C PRO A 336 -13.85 -3.40 19.02
N TYR A 337 -13.25 -2.21 19.04
CA TYR A 337 -12.04 -1.90 18.27
C TYR A 337 -10.81 -2.61 18.84
N ILE A 338 -10.64 -2.59 20.13
CA ILE A 338 -9.56 -3.31 20.84
C ILE A 338 -9.64 -4.80 20.53
N VAL A 339 -10.81 -5.42 20.67
CA VAL A 339 -11.03 -6.85 20.37
C VAL A 339 -10.73 -7.15 18.90
N LEU A 340 -11.11 -6.26 17.98
CA LEU A 340 -10.79 -6.42 16.55
C LEU A 340 -9.28 -6.51 16.34
N LEU A 341 -8.51 -5.54 16.83
CA LEU A 341 -7.07 -5.44 16.54
C LEU A 341 -6.23 -6.41 17.38
N SER A 342 -6.57 -6.61 18.65
CA SER A 342 -5.71 -7.39 19.56
C SER A 342 -6.10 -8.86 19.71
N VAL A 343 -7.30 -9.27 19.28
CA VAL A 343 -7.78 -10.67 19.35
C VAL A 343 -8.09 -11.23 17.97
N ILE A 344 -9.01 -10.59 17.25
CA ILE A 344 -9.56 -11.14 16.01
C ILE A 344 -8.50 -11.19 14.90
N ILE A 345 -7.85 -10.06 14.64
CA ILE A 345 -6.82 -9.97 13.59
C ILE A 345 -5.63 -10.89 13.85
N PRO A 346 -5.03 -10.97 15.07
CA PRO A 346 -3.99 -11.95 15.36
C PRO A 346 -4.41 -13.40 15.09
N ILE A 347 -5.63 -13.77 15.52
CA ILE A 347 -6.15 -15.13 15.29
C ILE A 347 -6.30 -15.40 13.78
N VAL A 348 -6.87 -14.47 13.02
CA VAL A 348 -7.03 -14.62 11.57
C VAL A 348 -5.67 -14.77 10.89
N LEU A 349 -4.70 -13.91 11.22
CA LEU A 349 -3.35 -13.98 10.66
C LEU A 349 -2.64 -15.28 11.04
N ALA A 350 -2.75 -15.73 12.30
CA ALA A 350 -2.15 -16.99 12.76
C ALA A 350 -2.75 -18.23 12.04
N VAL A 351 -4.06 -18.23 11.81
CA VAL A 351 -4.74 -19.30 11.05
C VAL A 351 -4.23 -19.34 9.61
N HIS A 352 -4.10 -18.17 8.95
CA HIS A 352 -3.63 -18.11 7.57
C HIS A 352 -2.12 -18.41 7.47
N LEU A 353 -1.32 -18.04 8.46
CA LEU A 353 0.08 -18.46 8.56
C LEU A 353 0.21 -19.98 8.60
N ARG A 354 -0.62 -20.65 9.43
CA ARG A 354 -0.66 -22.14 9.49
C ARG A 354 -1.10 -22.77 8.16
N ARG A 355 -1.87 -22.06 7.34
CA ARG A 355 -2.27 -22.46 5.99
C ARG A 355 -1.21 -22.17 4.92
N GLY A 356 -0.05 -21.63 5.30
CA GLY A 356 1.08 -21.38 4.41
C GLY A 356 1.15 -19.94 3.84
N ASN A 357 0.29 -19.02 4.27
CA ASN A 357 0.38 -17.62 3.85
C ASN A 357 1.52 -16.92 4.61
N ARG A 358 2.65 -16.68 3.91
CA ARG A 358 3.85 -16.04 4.49
C ARG A 358 3.64 -14.57 4.83
N GLU A 359 2.82 -13.86 4.06
CA GLU A 359 2.52 -12.43 4.31
C GLU A 359 1.76 -12.26 5.61
N ALA A 360 0.83 -13.18 5.91
CA ALA A 360 0.15 -13.22 7.21
C ALA A 360 1.15 -13.37 8.38
N GLY A 361 2.25 -14.08 8.18
CA GLY A 361 3.32 -14.22 9.18
C GLY A 361 4.08 -12.92 9.41
N ILE A 362 4.38 -12.19 8.35
CA ILE A 362 5.07 -10.88 8.44
C ILE A 362 4.17 -9.87 9.17
N LEU A 363 2.88 -9.82 8.82
CA LEU A 363 1.91 -8.93 9.46
C LEU A 363 1.57 -9.31 10.91
N LEU A 364 1.70 -10.57 11.26
CA LEU A 364 1.40 -11.06 12.62
C LEU A 364 2.36 -10.46 13.68
N ILE A 365 3.62 -10.23 13.31
CA ILE A 365 4.64 -9.73 14.25
C ILE A 365 4.23 -8.37 14.86
N PRO A 366 4.01 -7.31 14.09
CA PRO A 366 3.61 -6.02 14.65
C PRO A 366 2.27 -6.09 15.39
N VAL A 367 1.32 -6.87 14.89
CA VAL A 367 0.01 -7.03 15.53
C VAL A 367 0.12 -7.69 16.91
N LEU A 368 1.04 -8.64 17.09
CA LEU A 368 1.30 -9.23 18.42
C LEU A 368 1.97 -8.23 19.37
N PHE A 369 2.89 -7.39 18.89
CA PHE A 369 3.48 -6.31 19.69
C PHE A 369 2.41 -5.30 20.12
N PHE A 370 1.53 -4.90 19.22
CA PHE A 370 0.39 -4.04 19.54
C PHE A 370 -0.56 -4.68 20.56
N SER A 371 -0.88 -5.97 20.38
CA SER A 371 -1.73 -6.70 21.33
C SER A 371 -1.11 -6.76 22.73
N LEU A 372 0.21 -6.99 22.79
CA LEU A 372 0.95 -6.99 24.05
C LEU A 372 0.90 -5.62 24.73
N TYR A 373 1.10 -4.55 23.96
CA TYR A 373 0.97 -3.18 24.45
C TYR A 373 -0.41 -2.92 25.05
N ILE A 374 -1.48 -3.20 24.30
CA ILE A 374 -2.86 -2.99 24.76
C ILE A 374 -3.18 -3.78 26.03
N TYR A 375 -2.76 -5.05 26.10
CA TYR A 375 -3.02 -5.86 27.31
C TYR A 375 -2.24 -5.36 28.52
N ALA A 376 -0.99 -4.94 28.32
CA ALA A 376 -0.19 -4.35 29.39
C ALA A 376 -0.77 -3.02 29.87
N ASP A 377 -1.17 -2.14 28.92
CA ASP A 377 -1.76 -0.84 29.24
C ASP A 377 -3.09 -0.98 30.01
N VAL A 378 -4.00 -1.84 29.55
CA VAL A 378 -5.28 -2.12 30.24
C VAL A 378 -5.05 -2.71 31.64
N ALA A 379 -4.12 -3.66 31.77
CA ALA A 379 -3.80 -4.26 33.05
C ALA A 379 -3.22 -3.24 34.04
N LEU A 380 -2.24 -2.44 33.61
CA LEU A 380 -1.59 -1.43 34.40
C LEU A 380 -2.56 -0.28 34.77
N SER A 381 -3.38 0.17 33.82
CA SER A 381 -4.42 1.17 34.06
C SER A 381 -5.46 0.66 35.07
N THR A 382 -5.84 -0.62 35.03
CA THR A 382 -6.71 -1.24 36.02
C THR A 382 -6.04 -1.31 37.39
N MET A 383 -4.75 -1.68 37.45
CA MET A 383 -3.98 -1.70 38.70
C MET A 383 -3.81 -0.30 39.31
N PHE A 384 -3.75 0.74 38.50
CA PHE A 384 -3.64 2.13 38.91
C PHE A 384 -4.85 2.61 39.71
N GLU A 385 -6.04 2.05 39.48
CA GLU A 385 -7.27 2.36 40.24
C GLU A 385 -7.19 1.90 41.70
N PHE A 386 -6.32 0.95 42.02
CA PHE A 386 -6.18 0.43 43.37
C PHE A 386 -5.04 1.16 44.12
N PRO A 387 -5.31 1.83 45.29
CA PRO A 387 -4.30 2.58 46.03
C PRO A 387 -3.05 1.78 46.39
N ALA A 388 -3.18 0.49 46.68
CA ALA A 388 -2.09 -0.37 47.10
C ALA A 388 -1.07 -0.66 45.95
N SER A 389 -1.50 -0.68 44.68
CA SER A 389 -0.69 -0.99 43.50
C SER A 389 -0.43 0.22 42.62
N ARG A 390 -0.96 1.41 42.94
CA ARG A 390 -0.89 2.62 42.12
C ARG A 390 0.55 3.01 41.76
N ALA A 391 1.47 3.01 42.72
CA ALA A 391 2.86 3.38 42.45
C ALA A 391 3.58 2.42 41.52
N GLU A 392 3.27 1.13 41.60
CA GLU A 392 3.82 0.11 40.72
C GLU A 392 3.20 0.19 39.31
N ALA A 393 1.89 0.40 39.25
CA ALA A 393 1.15 0.61 38.03
C ALA A 393 1.68 1.84 37.25
N LEU A 394 1.89 2.97 37.94
CA LEU A 394 2.45 4.19 37.32
C LEU A 394 3.86 3.95 36.76
N ARG A 395 4.71 3.21 37.48
CA ARG A 395 6.03 2.82 36.95
C ARG A 395 5.90 1.96 35.69
N GLY A 396 4.97 1.00 35.70
CA GLY A 396 4.70 0.16 34.54
C GLY A 396 4.17 0.95 33.35
N ILE A 397 3.21 1.85 33.57
CA ILE A 397 2.66 2.74 32.53
C ILE A 397 3.76 3.60 31.91
N ASN A 398 4.59 4.24 32.74
CA ASN A 398 5.72 5.03 32.25
C ASN A 398 6.72 4.19 31.44
N LEU A 399 6.94 2.96 31.84
CA LEU A 399 7.85 2.06 31.18
C LEU A 399 7.37 1.62 29.79
N ILE A 400 6.07 1.33 29.62
CA ILE A 400 5.53 0.93 28.33
C ILE A 400 5.26 2.12 27.39
N ASN A 401 5.00 3.31 27.94
CA ASN A 401 4.64 4.51 27.16
C ASN A 401 5.80 5.49 26.96
N SER A 402 6.84 5.46 27.81
CA SER A 402 7.93 6.44 27.77
C SER A 402 9.25 5.84 28.27
N TYR A 403 9.69 4.74 27.66
CA TYR A 403 11.00 4.16 27.97
C TYR A 403 12.12 5.08 27.48
N PRO A 404 13.06 5.51 28.34
CA PRO A 404 14.16 6.38 27.94
C PRO A 404 15.18 5.61 27.12
N ALA A 405 15.29 5.94 25.84
CA ALA A 405 16.30 5.41 24.92
C ALA A 405 17.25 6.55 24.48
N GLY A 406 18.24 6.86 25.30
CA GLY A 406 19.09 8.04 25.10
C GLY A 406 18.27 9.33 25.27
N PRO A 407 18.26 10.25 24.28
CA PRO A 407 17.46 11.46 24.34
C PRO A 407 15.97 11.24 23.99
N PHE A 408 15.59 10.02 23.56
CA PHE A 408 14.25 9.73 23.05
C PHE A 408 13.42 8.94 24.06
N ALA A 409 12.13 9.23 24.08
CA ALA A 409 11.12 8.43 24.76
C ALA A 409 10.50 7.44 23.76
N VAL A 410 10.64 6.15 24.01
CA VAL A 410 10.14 5.08 23.13
C VAL A 410 9.01 4.35 23.83
N SER A 411 7.84 4.28 23.22
CA SER A 411 6.74 3.44 23.68
C SER A 411 6.73 2.08 22.97
N LEU A 412 6.12 1.10 23.60
CA LEU A 412 5.88 -0.20 22.96
C LEU A 412 4.94 -0.07 21.76
N ASP A 413 4.04 0.92 21.79
CA ASP A 413 3.17 1.28 20.65
C ASP A 413 4.00 1.79 19.45
N HIS A 414 4.95 2.70 19.66
CA HIS A 414 5.87 3.16 18.60
C HIS A 414 6.63 1.99 17.95
N VAL A 415 7.10 1.04 18.77
CA VAL A 415 7.75 -0.17 18.24
C VAL A 415 6.80 -0.96 17.34
N SER A 416 5.55 -1.12 17.75
CA SER A 416 4.51 -1.78 16.97
C SER A 416 4.23 -1.05 15.65
N GLY A 417 4.10 0.28 15.66
CA GLY A 417 3.86 1.12 14.51
C GLY A 417 4.99 1.05 13.49
N ILE A 418 6.24 1.22 13.93
CA ILE A 418 7.43 1.10 13.09
C ILE A 418 7.52 -0.30 12.47
N LEU A 419 7.30 -1.37 13.25
CA LEU A 419 7.26 -2.74 12.76
C LEU A 419 6.13 -2.96 11.75
N SER A 420 4.96 -2.32 11.94
CA SER A 420 3.85 -2.35 10.99
C SER A 420 4.22 -1.70 9.66
N SER A 421 4.77 -0.50 9.69
CA SER A 421 5.23 0.25 8.52
C SER A 421 6.30 -0.53 7.76
N LEU A 422 7.28 -1.12 8.47
CA LEU A 422 8.33 -1.95 7.90
C LEU A 422 7.77 -3.24 7.29
N SER A 423 6.84 -3.91 7.97
CA SER A 423 6.18 -5.13 7.48
C SER A 423 5.40 -4.87 6.19
N LEU A 424 4.65 -3.76 6.12
CA LEU A 424 3.94 -3.34 4.91
C LEU A 424 4.90 -3.03 3.76
N ALA A 425 6.00 -2.30 4.03
CA ALA A 425 7.03 -2.00 3.04
C ALA A 425 7.70 -3.26 2.50
N ILE A 426 8.05 -4.22 3.37
CA ILE A 426 8.62 -5.51 2.98
C ILE A 426 7.67 -6.29 2.07
N ILE A 427 6.38 -6.37 2.44
CA ILE A 427 5.40 -7.09 1.63
C ILE A 427 5.23 -6.42 0.26
N MET A 428 5.12 -5.09 0.22
CA MET A 428 5.05 -4.34 -1.05
C MET A 428 6.26 -4.62 -1.94
N LEU A 429 7.47 -4.61 -1.38
CA LEU A 429 8.70 -4.92 -2.11
C LEU A 429 8.70 -6.36 -2.65
N LEU A 430 8.35 -7.35 -1.81
CA LEU A 430 8.29 -8.76 -2.20
C LEU A 430 7.25 -9.00 -3.31
N ARG A 431 6.08 -8.39 -3.22
CA ARG A 431 5.03 -8.50 -4.26
C ARG A 431 5.44 -7.81 -5.55
N SER A 432 5.94 -6.57 -5.47
CA SER A 432 6.38 -5.81 -6.64
C SER A 432 7.49 -6.55 -7.39
N THR A 433 8.50 -7.05 -6.70
CA THR A 433 9.60 -7.82 -7.33
C THR A 433 9.10 -9.14 -7.93
N THR A 434 8.14 -9.82 -7.30
CA THR A 434 7.58 -11.06 -7.83
C THR A 434 6.79 -10.81 -9.12
N VAL A 435 5.96 -9.78 -9.16
CA VAL A 435 5.18 -9.39 -10.35
C VAL A 435 6.12 -8.99 -11.48
N SER A 436 7.11 -8.13 -11.21
CA SER A 436 8.07 -7.68 -12.22
C SER A 436 8.90 -8.84 -12.80
N ARG A 437 9.36 -9.77 -11.96
CA ARG A 437 10.09 -10.97 -12.42
C ARG A 437 9.23 -11.85 -13.31
N ARG A 438 7.95 -12.06 -12.94
CA ARG A 438 7.03 -12.88 -13.72
C ARG A 438 6.73 -12.26 -15.09
N GLN A 439 6.57 -10.94 -15.12
CA GLN A 439 6.38 -10.21 -16.37
C GLN A 439 7.62 -10.30 -17.26
N ALA A 440 8.82 -10.04 -16.73
CA ALA A 440 10.07 -10.16 -17.49
C ALA A 440 10.33 -11.59 -18.01
N GLN A 441 9.93 -12.62 -17.23
CA GLN A 441 10.02 -14.01 -17.68
C GLN A 441 9.08 -14.28 -18.85
N LEU A 442 7.81 -13.84 -18.78
CA LEU A 442 6.85 -14.00 -19.87
C LEU A 442 7.29 -13.26 -21.14
N GLU A 443 7.81 -12.05 -21.01
CA GLU A 443 8.37 -11.28 -22.13
C GLU A 443 9.57 -12.01 -22.75
N GLY A 444 10.45 -12.60 -21.92
CA GLY A 444 11.58 -13.41 -22.41
C GLY A 444 11.15 -14.69 -23.14
N GLU A 445 10.13 -15.40 -22.63
CA GLU A 445 9.57 -16.59 -23.28
C GLU A 445 8.95 -16.24 -24.65
N LEU A 446 8.21 -15.13 -24.75
CA LEU A 446 7.63 -14.65 -25.99
C LEU A 446 8.70 -14.22 -27.00
N ALA A 447 9.74 -13.49 -26.55
CA ALA A 447 10.85 -13.08 -27.43
C ALA A 447 11.62 -14.28 -27.99
N ALA A 448 11.84 -15.33 -27.18
CA ALA A 448 12.46 -16.57 -27.65
C ALA A 448 11.60 -17.29 -28.70
N ALA A 449 10.28 -17.33 -28.49
CA ALA A 449 9.36 -17.92 -29.50
C ALA A 449 9.36 -17.15 -30.83
N GLN A 450 9.38 -15.82 -30.74
CA GLN A 450 9.49 -14.95 -31.94
C GLN A 450 10.75 -15.24 -32.74
N GLN A 451 11.90 -15.38 -32.07
CA GLN A 451 13.16 -15.73 -32.77
C GLN A 451 13.07 -17.08 -33.47
N VAL A 452 12.47 -18.10 -32.86
CA VAL A 452 12.28 -19.40 -33.49
C VAL A 452 11.37 -19.28 -34.71
N GLN A 453 10.28 -18.53 -34.63
CA GLN A 453 9.35 -18.34 -35.75
C GLN A 453 10.00 -17.59 -36.92
N GLN A 454 10.81 -16.55 -36.68
CA GLN A 454 11.53 -15.83 -37.70
C GLN A 454 12.49 -16.72 -38.52
N VAL A 455 13.15 -17.69 -37.87
CA VAL A 455 14.04 -18.64 -38.55
C VAL A 455 13.26 -19.62 -39.44
N LEU A 456 12.02 -19.92 -39.09
CA LEU A 456 11.20 -20.89 -39.83
C LEU A 456 10.46 -20.27 -41.02
N LEU A 457 10.07 -19.00 -40.92
CA LEU A 457 9.46 -18.28 -42.03
C LEU A 457 10.57 -17.78 -42.97
N PRO A 458 10.44 -17.96 -44.30
CA PRO A 458 11.50 -17.59 -45.27
C PRO A 458 11.59 -16.07 -45.38
N GLU A 459 12.67 -15.48 -44.91
CA GLU A 459 12.98 -14.04 -45.11
C GLU A 459 13.47 -13.78 -46.54
N GLN A 460 14.11 -14.77 -47.17
CA GLN A 460 14.60 -14.69 -48.55
C GLN A 460 14.09 -15.92 -49.33
N ILE A 461 13.40 -15.64 -50.40
CA ILE A 461 12.92 -16.67 -51.29
C ILE A 461 14.00 -16.86 -52.39
N GLU A 462 14.42 -18.11 -52.59
CA GLU A 462 15.35 -18.43 -53.68
C GLU A 462 14.71 -18.05 -55.05
N PRO A 463 15.40 -17.26 -55.89
CA PRO A 463 14.86 -16.87 -57.18
C PRO A 463 14.55 -18.10 -58.06
N VAL A 464 13.31 -18.26 -58.47
CA VAL A 464 12.92 -19.30 -59.39
C VAL A 464 12.78 -18.70 -60.78
N PRO A 465 13.58 -19.14 -61.74
CA PRO A 465 13.51 -18.60 -63.11
C PRO A 465 12.09 -18.70 -63.68
N GLY A 466 11.59 -17.60 -64.24
CA GLY A 466 10.25 -17.53 -64.81
C GLY A 466 9.15 -17.03 -63.84
N PHE A 467 9.45 -16.80 -62.56
CA PHE A 467 8.50 -16.30 -61.55
C PHE A 467 9.09 -15.14 -60.79
N ALA A 468 8.29 -14.10 -60.57
CA ALA A 468 8.56 -13.04 -59.57
C ALA A 468 7.65 -13.31 -58.36
N VAL A 469 8.26 -13.45 -57.19
CA VAL A 469 7.58 -13.76 -55.91
C VAL A 469 7.78 -12.61 -54.97
N GLU A 470 6.68 -12.07 -54.40
CA GLU A 470 6.70 -11.07 -53.34
C GLU A 470 5.92 -11.62 -52.16
N THR A 471 6.45 -11.43 -50.96
CA THR A 471 5.81 -11.88 -49.71
C THR A 471 5.86 -10.78 -48.66
N VAL A 472 4.80 -10.69 -47.89
CA VAL A 472 4.75 -9.85 -46.69
C VAL A 472 4.11 -10.65 -45.57
N TYR A 473 4.75 -10.64 -44.39
CA TYR A 473 4.24 -11.20 -43.17
C TYR A 473 4.32 -10.14 -42.08
N GLN A 474 3.19 -9.78 -41.50
CA GLN A 474 3.09 -8.80 -40.41
C GLN A 474 2.24 -9.37 -39.29
N PRO A 475 2.85 -9.92 -38.23
CA PRO A 475 2.09 -10.43 -37.08
C PRO A 475 1.40 -9.30 -36.33
N ALA A 476 0.18 -9.55 -35.86
CA ALA A 476 -0.58 -8.62 -35.01
C ALA A 476 0.00 -8.52 -33.58
N GLN A 477 0.65 -9.59 -33.13
CA GLN A 477 1.32 -9.68 -31.82
C GLN A 477 2.81 -10.02 -32.04
N GLN A 478 3.49 -10.37 -30.93
CA GLN A 478 4.91 -10.76 -30.98
C GLN A 478 5.16 -12.03 -31.78
N VAL A 479 4.19 -12.94 -31.81
CA VAL A 479 4.18 -14.17 -32.58
C VAL A 479 2.81 -14.35 -33.23
N GLY A 480 2.78 -14.90 -34.46
CA GLY A 480 1.55 -15.07 -35.24
C GLY A 480 1.16 -16.53 -35.46
N GLY A 481 -0.10 -16.72 -35.90
CA GLY A 481 -0.69 -18.01 -36.33
C GLY A 481 -0.51 -18.28 -37.79
N ASP A 482 -0.28 -17.25 -38.59
CA ASP A 482 -0.08 -17.36 -40.05
C ASP A 482 1.26 -18.02 -40.39
N PHE A 483 1.25 -18.77 -41.50
CA PHE A 483 2.46 -19.31 -42.10
C PHE A 483 2.37 -19.37 -43.60
N PHE A 484 3.54 -19.31 -44.25
CA PHE A 484 3.68 -19.60 -45.68
C PHE A 484 5.00 -20.29 -45.96
N GLN A 485 5.02 -21.09 -47.02
CA GLN A 485 6.23 -21.69 -47.56
C GLN A 485 6.20 -21.61 -49.08
N ILE A 486 7.33 -21.29 -49.70
CA ILE A 486 7.53 -21.24 -51.15
C ILE A 486 8.77 -22.06 -51.42
N LEU A 487 8.56 -23.20 -52.08
CA LEU A 487 9.58 -24.21 -52.29
C LEU A 487 9.74 -24.50 -53.79
N PRO A 488 10.95 -24.47 -54.35
CA PRO A 488 11.16 -24.90 -55.73
C PRO A 488 10.91 -26.40 -55.85
N ASP A 489 10.28 -26.83 -56.96
CA ASP A 489 9.97 -28.25 -57.24
C ASP A 489 11.12 -29.03 -57.92
N GLY A 490 12.28 -28.40 -58.11
CA GLY A 490 13.44 -28.99 -58.81
C GLY A 490 13.29 -29.04 -60.29
N ASN A 491 12.11 -28.78 -60.88
CA ASN A 491 11.82 -28.80 -62.32
C ASN A 491 11.51 -27.39 -62.90
N GLY A 492 11.85 -26.34 -62.11
CA GLY A 492 11.60 -24.95 -62.48
C GLY A 492 10.18 -24.47 -62.18
N GLY A 493 9.42 -25.21 -61.35
CA GLY A 493 8.14 -24.85 -60.82
C GLY A 493 8.24 -24.49 -59.33
N LEU A 494 7.12 -24.11 -58.75
CA LEU A 494 6.96 -23.67 -57.37
C LEU A 494 5.86 -24.46 -56.64
N LEU A 495 6.15 -24.89 -55.42
CA LEU A 495 5.13 -25.31 -54.45
C LEU A 495 4.93 -24.17 -53.47
N VAL A 496 3.72 -23.65 -53.37
CA VAL A 496 3.31 -22.55 -52.47
C VAL A 496 2.32 -23.12 -51.47
N VAL A 497 2.56 -22.87 -50.20
CA VAL A 497 1.62 -23.24 -49.13
C VAL A 497 1.39 -21.99 -48.26
N VAL A 498 0.14 -21.64 -48.05
CA VAL A 498 -0.29 -20.54 -47.16
C VAL A 498 -1.33 -21.08 -46.20
N GLY A 499 -1.32 -20.65 -44.96
CA GLY A 499 -2.28 -21.12 -43.97
C GLY A 499 -2.26 -20.29 -42.72
N ASP A 500 -3.28 -20.52 -41.87
CA ASP A 500 -3.42 -19.92 -40.57
C ASP A 500 -3.81 -20.99 -39.52
N VAL A 501 -3.26 -20.87 -38.34
CA VAL A 501 -3.51 -21.75 -37.19
C VAL A 501 -4.54 -21.12 -36.24
N ALA A 502 -5.63 -21.82 -36.01
CA ALA A 502 -6.66 -21.35 -35.08
C ALA A 502 -6.11 -21.08 -33.67
N GLY A 503 -6.27 -19.85 -33.18
CA GLY A 503 -5.79 -19.38 -31.87
C GLY A 503 -4.67 -18.35 -31.99
N LYS A 504 -4.23 -17.81 -30.87
CA LYS A 504 -3.22 -16.72 -30.86
C LYS A 504 -2.10 -17.01 -29.85
N GLY A 505 -0.97 -16.37 -30.01
CA GLY A 505 0.17 -16.43 -29.12
C GLY A 505 1.02 -17.70 -29.24
N LEU A 506 1.73 -18.04 -28.15
CA LEU A 506 2.73 -19.10 -28.15
C LEU A 506 2.24 -20.49 -28.65
N PRO A 507 1.03 -20.97 -28.26
CA PRO A 507 0.55 -22.26 -28.75
C PRO A 507 0.36 -22.31 -30.26
N ALA A 508 -0.18 -21.23 -30.86
CA ALA A 508 -0.35 -21.14 -32.34
C ALA A 508 1.01 -21.11 -33.01
N ALA A 509 1.96 -20.28 -32.55
CA ALA A 509 3.31 -20.21 -33.10
C ALA A 509 4.08 -21.54 -33.05
N MET A 510 3.89 -22.32 -31.97
CA MET A 510 4.47 -23.67 -31.87
C MET A 510 3.87 -24.62 -32.90
N LEU A 511 2.56 -24.53 -33.16
CA LEU A 511 1.91 -25.36 -34.18
C LEU A 511 2.34 -24.95 -35.59
N VAL A 512 2.51 -23.65 -35.88
CA VAL A 512 3.14 -23.16 -37.11
C VAL A 512 4.51 -23.80 -37.30
N SER A 513 5.33 -23.88 -36.29
CA SER A 513 6.67 -24.49 -36.38
C SER A 513 6.61 -25.97 -36.78
N VAL A 514 5.64 -26.72 -36.22
CA VAL A 514 5.41 -28.14 -36.59
C VAL A 514 4.93 -28.26 -38.04
N LEU A 515 3.98 -27.41 -38.47
CA LEU A 515 3.45 -27.41 -39.82
C LEU A 515 4.51 -27.06 -40.83
N VAL A 516 5.29 -26.01 -40.62
CA VAL A 516 6.39 -25.63 -41.55
C VAL A 516 7.41 -26.76 -41.68
N GLY A 517 7.82 -27.39 -40.57
CA GLY A 517 8.68 -28.57 -40.62
C GLY A 517 8.06 -29.74 -41.40
N ALA A 518 6.77 -29.98 -41.23
CA ALA A 518 6.04 -31.03 -41.93
C ALA A 518 5.87 -30.72 -43.44
N ILE A 519 5.61 -29.47 -43.80
CA ILE A 519 5.53 -29.02 -45.21
C ILE A 519 6.85 -29.29 -45.91
N ARG A 520 7.98 -28.83 -45.37
CA ARG A 520 9.31 -29.05 -45.95
C ARG A 520 9.62 -30.54 -46.13
N ALA A 521 9.41 -31.34 -45.08
CA ALA A 521 9.67 -32.77 -45.14
C ALA A 521 8.73 -33.54 -46.12
N THR A 522 7.52 -33.04 -46.37
CA THR A 522 6.60 -33.63 -47.34
C THR A 522 6.91 -33.16 -48.76
N ALA A 523 7.28 -31.90 -48.93
CA ALA A 523 7.67 -31.33 -50.24
C ALA A 523 8.87 -32.04 -50.86
N ASP A 524 9.80 -32.57 -50.04
CA ASP A 524 10.92 -33.41 -50.55
C ASP A 524 10.45 -34.70 -51.26
N ARG A 525 9.20 -35.13 -51.04
CA ARG A 525 8.65 -36.39 -51.57
C ARG A 525 7.60 -36.17 -52.64
N THR A 526 6.80 -35.13 -52.54
CA THR A 526 5.71 -34.86 -53.47
C THR A 526 5.46 -33.36 -53.60
N SER A 527 5.23 -32.89 -54.82
CA SER A 527 4.73 -31.54 -55.13
C SER A 527 3.21 -31.54 -55.37
N ASN A 528 2.53 -32.67 -55.10
CA ASN A 528 1.09 -32.76 -55.29
C ASN A 528 0.36 -32.08 -54.10
N PRO A 529 -0.44 -31.02 -54.35
CA PRO A 529 -1.12 -30.28 -53.27
C PRO A 529 -2.06 -31.12 -52.41
N GLU A 530 -2.84 -32.06 -53.00
CA GLU A 530 -3.78 -32.91 -52.27
C GLU A 530 -3.06 -33.88 -51.31
N GLU A 531 -1.96 -34.50 -51.77
CA GLU A 531 -1.14 -35.40 -50.96
C GLU A 531 -0.45 -34.65 -49.81
N LEU A 532 0.02 -33.43 -50.08
CA LEU A 532 0.62 -32.59 -49.07
C LEU A 532 -0.38 -32.25 -47.95
N LEU A 533 -1.57 -31.72 -48.30
CA LEU A 533 -2.61 -31.39 -47.32
C LEU A 533 -3.10 -32.62 -46.56
N ALA A 534 -3.28 -33.75 -47.22
CA ALA A 534 -3.64 -35.02 -46.57
C ALA A 534 -2.57 -35.45 -45.51
N SER A 535 -1.27 -35.36 -45.88
CA SER A 535 -0.16 -35.67 -44.98
C SER A 535 -0.10 -34.71 -43.77
N LEU A 536 -0.36 -33.40 -43.98
CA LEU A 536 -0.43 -32.43 -42.90
C LEU A 536 -1.61 -32.70 -41.96
N ASN A 537 -2.79 -33.02 -42.53
CA ASN A 537 -3.97 -33.36 -41.76
C ASN A 537 -3.73 -34.57 -40.84
N GLU A 538 -3.17 -35.66 -41.36
CA GLU A 538 -2.85 -36.85 -40.56
C GLU A 538 -1.89 -36.54 -39.38
N ARG A 539 -0.99 -35.60 -39.56
CA ARG A 539 -0.05 -35.20 -38.49
C ARG A 539 -0.71 -34.34 -37.41
N LEU A 540 -1.76 -33.61 -37.73
CA LEU A 540 -2.50 -32.77 -36.79
C LEU A 540 -3.58 -33.53 -36.06
N VAL A 541 -4.30 -34.41 -36.72
CA VAL A 541 -5.36 -35.22 -36.09
C VAL A 541 -4.79 -36.10 -34.97
N GLY A 542 -5.42 -36.10 -33.79
CA GLY A 542 -5.07 -37.00 -32.68
C GLY A 542 -3.94 -36.47 -31.77
N ARG A 543 -3.32 -35.35 -32.01
CA ARG A 543 -2.47 -34.67 -31.03
C ARG A 543 -3.37 -33.87 -30.11
N GLY A 544 -3.83 -34.54 -29.05
CA GLY A 544 -4.85 -34.10 -28.11
C GLY A 544 -4.68 -32.68 -27.59
N GLY A 545 -5.65 -31.85 -27.93
CA GLY A 545 -5.83 -30.53 -27.37
C GLY A 545 -5.63 -29.41 -28.35
N SER A 546 -6.66 -29.08 -29.12
CA SER A 546 -6.94 -27.74 -29.62
C SER A 546 -5.99 -27.16 -30.69
N GLY A 547 -6.15 -27.47 -31.88
CA GLY A 547 -5.65 -26.63 -32.95
C GLY A 547 -6.01 -27.26 -34.32
N PHE A 548 -6.92 -26.65 -35.02
CA PHE A 548 -7.08 -26.84 -36.44
C PHE A 548 -6.34 -25.71 -37.15
N SER A 549 -6.02 -25.93 -38.41
CA SER A 549 -5.39 -24.93 -39.24
C SER A 549 -6.08 -24.87 -40.59
N THR A 550 -6.34 -23.68 -41.09
CA THR A 550 -6.64 -23.55 -42.49
C THR A 550 -5.32 -23.62 -43.32
N ALA A 551 -5.37 -24.20 -44.48
CA ALA A 551 -4.22 -24.21 -45.37
C ALA A 551 -4.66 -24.31 -46.83
N LEU A 552 -3.86 -23.74 -47.72
CA LEU A 552 -3.97 -23.86 -49.16
C LEU A 552 -2.62 -24.24 -49.70
N ALA A 553 -2.59 -25.23 -50.60
CA ALA A 553 -1.38 -25.64 -51.30
C ALA A 553 -1.55 -25.47 -52.82
N ALA A 554 -0.59 -24.86 -53.50
CA ALA A 554 -0.59 -24.64 -54.91
C ALA A 554 0.74 -25.09 -55.54
N HIS A 555 0.70 -25.98 -56.51
CA HIS A 555 1.85 -26.32 -57.34
C HIS A 555 1.75 -25.61 -58.71
N ILE A 556 2.73 -24.80 -59.01
CA ILE A 556 2.83 -23.97 -60.21
C ILE A 556 3.97 -24.50 -61.08
N CYS A 557 3.62 -25.20 -62.17
CA CYS A 557 4.61 -25.75 -63.03
C CYS A 557 5.29 -24.66 -63.93
N ASN A 558 6.49 -24.91 -64.43
CA ASN A 558 7.23 -24.01 -65.29
C ASN A 558 6.41 -23.60 -66.56
N ASN A 559 5.60 -24.51 -67.11
CA ASN A 559 4.72 -24.22 -68.23
C ASN A 559 3.52 -23.31 -67.90
N GLY A 560 3.31 -22.92 -66.65
CA GLY A 560 2.19 -22.11 -66.16
C GLY A 560 0.96 -22.89 -65.71
N THR A 561 1.00 -24.21 -65.76
CA THR A 561 -0.07 -25.04 -65.21
C THR A 561 -0.08 -24.91 -63.70
N VAL A 562 -1.18 -24.50 -63.09
CA VAL A 562 -1.40 -24.39 -61.61
C VAL A 562 -2.33 -25.49 -61.16
N ARG A 563 -1.92 -26.26 -60.19
CA ARG A 563 -2.78 -27.22 -59.43
C ARG A 563 -2.90 -26.72 -58.02
N ILE A 564 -4.12 -26.62 -57.50
CA ILE A 564 -4.37 -26.07 -56.19
C ILE A 564 -5.37 -26.93 -55.44
N ALA A 565 -5.07 -27.16 -54.14
CA ALA A 565 -5.96 -27.83 -53.21
C ALA A 565 -6.15 -26.90 -51.98
N ASN A 566 -7.34 -26.95 -51.40
CA ASN A 566 -7.73 -26.12 -50.28
C ASN A 566 -8.16 -26.94 -49.06
N ALA A 567 -7.74 -26.55 -47.89
CA ALA A 567 -8.18 -27.08 -46.58
C ALA A 567 -8.79 -25.94 -45.73
N GLY A 568 -9.86 -25.34 -46.25
CA GLY A 568 -10.62 -24.30 -45.53
C GLY A 568 -9.96 -22.93 -45.46
N HIS A 569 -8.93 -22.67 -46.27
CA HIS A 569 -8.29 -21.34 -46.35
C HIS A 569 -8.99 -20.46 -47.41
N LEU A 570 -8.69 -19.16 -47.38
CA LEU A 570 -9.23 -18.20 -48.34
C LEU A 570 -8.83 -18.53 -49.79
N SER A 571 -9.76 -18.32 -50.72
CA SER A 571 -9.49 -18.44 -52.13
C SER A 571 -8.50 -17.38 -52.63
N PRO A 572 -7.53 -17.71 -53.49
CA PRO A 572 -6.62 -16.72 -54.09
C PRO A 572 -7.26 -15.93 -55.19
N TYR A 573 -6.63 -14.83 -55.58
CA TYR A 573 -7.06 -13.99 -56.70
C TYR A 573 -6.12 -14.13 -57.91
N LEU A 574 -6.68 -14.41 -59.08
CA LEU A 574 -5.97 -14.43 -60.34
C LEU A 574 -6.34 -13.17 -61.15
N ASP A 575 -5.37 -12.26 -61.35
CA ASP A 575 -5.55 -11.00 -62.07
C ASP A 575 -6.79 -10.21 -61.64
N GLY A 576 -7.05 -10.12 -60.32
CA GLY A 576 -8.16 -9.40 -59.76
C GLY A 576 -9.48 -10.17 -59.66
N ARG A 577 -9.50 -11.47 -59.98
CA ARG A 577 -10.68 -12.32 -59.88
C ARG A 577 -10.44 -13.46 -58.92
N GLU A 578 -11.38 -13.70 -58.06
CA GLU A 578 -11.33 -14.83 -57.12
C GLU A 578 -11.32 -16.16 -57.87
N VAL A 579 -10.47 -17.07 -57.48
CA VAL A 579 -10.40 -18.44 -58.00
C VAL A 579 -11.37 -19.30 -57.15
N GLU A 580 -12.48 -19.73 -57.76
CA GLU A 580 -13.44 -20.58 -57.06
C GLU A 580 -12.82 -21.93 -56.70
N LEU A 581 -12.73 -22.23 -55.40
CA LEU A 581 -12.19 -23.48 -54.88
C LEU A 581 -13.30 -24.32 -54.24
N PRO A 582 -13.25 -25.66 -54.31
CA PRO A 582 -14.15 -26.51 -53.55
C PRO A 582 -14.01 -26.26 -52.03
N GLY A 583 -15.13 -26.25 -51.34
CA GLY A 583 -15.11 -26.17 -49.88
C GLY A 583 -14.55 -27.46 -49.28
N ALA A 584 -13.63 -27.33 -48.34
CA ALA A 584 -13.03 -28.46 -47.64
C ALA A 584 -12.85 -28.15 -46.13
N LEU A 585 -12.70 -29.20 -45.34
CA LEU A 585 -12.49 -29.07 -43.90
C LEU A 585 -11.07 -28.60 -43.61
N PRO A 586 -10.87 -27.73 -42.59
CA PRO A 586 -9.55 -27.37 -42.10
C PRO A 586 -8.73 -28.60 -41.68
N LEU A 587 -7.41 -28.48 -41.71
CA LEU A 587 -6.48 -29.50 -41.23
C LEU A 587 -6.67 -29.77 -39.74
N GLY A 588 -6.63 -31.05 -39.35
CA GLY A 588 -6.72 -31.46 -37.93
C GLY A 588 -8.14 -31.70 -37.42
N VAL A 589 -9.19 -31.40 -38.20
CA VAL A 589 -10.60 -31.57 -37.79
C VAL A 589 -11.05 -33.02 -37.89
N MET A 590 -10.71 -33.72 -38.95
CA MET A 590 -11.19 -35.10 -39.20
C MET A 590 -10.12 -35.95 -39.87
N THR A 591 -10.01 -37.24 -39.44
CA THR A 591 -9.17 -38.22 -40.13
C THR A 591 -9.72 -38.57 -41.49
N GLY A 592 -8.82 -38.74 -42.49
CA GLY A 592 -9.21 -39.17 -43.82
C GLY A 592 -9.92 -38.08 -44.62
N ALA A 593 -9.76 -36.79 -44.26
CA ALA A 593 -10.28 -35.68 -45.07
C ALA A 593 -9.67 -35.70 -46.48
N ILE A 594 -10.51 -35.50 -47.47
CA ILE A 594 -10.11 -35.44 -48.88
C ILE A 594 -10.05 -33.97 -49.32
N TYR A 595 -8.99 -33.61 -50.02
CA TYR A 595 -8.76 -32.26 -50.52
C TYR A 595 -8.75 -32.29 -52.04
N ASP A 596 -9.87 -31.89 -52.64
CA ASP A 596 -10.00 -31.88 -54.10
C ASP A 596 -9.10 -30.85 -54.76
N THR A 597 -8.52 -31.21 -55.90
CA THR A 597 -7.60 -30.35 -56.67
C THR A 597 -8.31 -29.76 -57.85
N ILE A 598 -8.18 -28.44 -58.06
CA ILE A 598 -8.51 -27.80 -59.36
C ILE A 598 -7.25 -27.48 -60.14
N GLN A 599 -7.43 -27.31 -61.44
CA GLN A 599 -6.33 -26.96 -62.36
C GLN A 599 -6.74 -25.81 -63.30
N PHE A 600 -5.84 -24.82 -63.38
CA PHE A 600 -5.97 -23.70 -64.33
C PHE A 600 -4.60 -23.30 -64.90
N HIS A 601 -4.59 -22.29 -65.76
CA HIS A 601 -3.36 -21.83 -66.42
C HIS A 601 -3.03 -20.40 -65.95
N LEU A 602 -1.80 -20.18 -65.49
CA LEU A 602 -1.22 -18.88 -65.21
C LEU A 602 -0.49 -18.39 -66.47
N ALA A 603 -1.08 -17.40 -67.14
CA ALA A 603 -0.50 -16.86 -68.36
C ALA A 603 0.78 -16.05 -68.11
N PRO A 604 1.70 -15.90 -69.09
CA PRO A 604 2.80 -14.97 -68.88
C PRO A 604 2.32 -13.54 -68.58
N GLY A 605 2.82 -12.92 -67.52
CA GLY A 605 2.39 -11.60 -67.02
C GLY A 605 1.23 -11.65 -66.03
N SER A 606 0.53 -12.78 -65.89
CA SER A 606 -0.53 -12.92 -64.87
C SER A 606 0.00 -13.04 -63.50
N ARG A 607 -0.79 -12.54 -62.51
CA ARG A 607 -0.50 -12.50 -61.07
C ARG A 607 -1.50 -13.35 -60.29
N LEU A 608 -0.98 -14.22 -59.44
CA LEU A 608 -1.73 -14.99 -58.48
C LEU A 608 -1.43 -14.48 -57.04
N THR A 609 -2.47 -14.07 -56.32
CA THR A 609 -2.35 -13.44 -55.00
C THR A 609 -3.06 -14.26 -53.96
N PHE A 610 -2.38 -14.56 -52.86
CA PHE A 610 -2.90 -15.27 -51.67
C PHE A 610 -2.95 -14.32 -50.48
N TYR A 611 -3.99 -14.42 -49.66
CA TYR A 611 -4.19 -13.65 -48.43
C TYR A 611 -4.43 -14.56 -47.25
N SER A 612 -4.03 -14.11 -46.04
CA SER A 612 -4.65 -14.58 -44.81
C SER A 612 -5.90 -13.76 -44.51
N ASP A 613 -6.69 -14.23 -43.56
CA ASP A 613 -7.93 -13.55 -43.10
C ASP A 613 -7.69 -12.18 -42.48
N GLY A 614 -6.51 -11.91 -41.90
CA GLY A 614 -6.15 -10.62 -41.38
C GLY A 614 -6.19 -9.46 -42.39
N VAL A 615 -6.13 -9.74 -43.71
CA VAL A 615 -6.38 -8.72 -44.73
C VAL A 615 -7.85 -8.35 -44.81
N ILE A 616 -8.73 -9.35 -44.78
CA ILE A 616 -10.17 -9.21 -44.97
C ILE A 616 -10.83 -8.74 -43.67
N GLU A 617 -10.33 -9.23 -42.53
CA GLU A 617 -10.81 -8.95 -41.17
C GLU A 617 -10.24 -7.68 -40.55
N ALA A 618 -9.33 -6.98 -41.26
CA ALA A 618 -8.86 -5.66 -40.85
C ALA A 618 -10.04 -4.74 -40.56
N GLN A 619 -10.07 -4.11 -39.35
CA GLN A 619 -11.22 -3.39 -38.84
C GLN A 619 -10.89 -1.93 -38.55
N ASN A 620 -11.69 -1.00 -39.06
CA ASN A 620 -11.49 0.41 -38.76
C ASN A 620 -12.07 0.79 -37.40
N GLN A 621 -11.80 2.03 -36.91
CA GLN A 621 -12.27 2.54 -35.62
C GLN A 621 -13.80 2.53 -35.45
N ARG A 622 -14.58 2.33 -36.55
CA ARG A 622 -16.04 2.24 -36.52
C ARG A 622 -16.55 0.80 -36.47
N GLY A 623 -15.64 -0.19 -36.45
CA GLY A 623 -16.00 -1.61 -36.48
C GLY A 623 -16.35 -2.14 -37.88
N GLU A 624 -16.03 -1.42 -38.93
CA GLU A 624 -16.25 -1.86 -40.30
C GLU A 624 -15.09 -2.71 -40.78
N LEU A 625 -15.36 -3.90 -41.34
CA LEU A 625 -14.34 -4.78 -41.93
C LEU A 625 -13.85 -4.27 -43.27
N PHE A 626 -12.60 -4.59 -43.59
CA PHE A 626 -12.03 -4.34 -44.91
C PHE A 626 -12.83 -5.09 -46.01
N GLY A 627 -13.08 -6.36 -45.75
CA GLY A 627 -14.02 -7.19 -46.52
C GLY A 627 -13.47 -7.68 -47.87
N PHE A 628 -14.20 -8.60 -48.48
CA PHE A 628 -13.80 -9.26 -49.72
C PHE A 628 -13.74 -8.32 -50.91
N ASP A 629 -14.68 -7.38 -51.06
CA ASP A 629 -14.72 -6.47 -52.22
C ASP A 629 -13.46 -5.60 -52.30
N ARG A 630 -13.07 -4.98 -51.16
CA ARG A 630 -11.83 -4.17 -51.14
C ARG A 630 -10.57 -5.01 -51.31
N ALA A 631 -10.55 -6.25 -50.77
CA ALA A 631 -9.44 -7.17 -50.95
C ALA A 631 -9.28 -7.57 -52.43
N GLN A 632 -10.39 -7.78 -53.14
CA GLN A 632 -10.40 -8.05 -54.59
C GLN A 632 -9.85 -6.86 -55.36
N ASP A 633 -10.29 -5.64 -55.07
CA ASP A 633 -9.87 -4.41 -55.77
C ASP A 633 -8.36 -4.18 -55.72
N ILE A 634 -7.72 -4.53 -54.59
CA ILE A 634 -6.28 -4.34 -54.41
C ILE A 634 -5.43 -5.57 -54.77
N SER A 635 -6.03 -6.70 -55.13
CA SER A 635 -5.36 -8.00 -55.32
C SER A 635 -4.30 -8.01 -56.45
N THR A 636 -4.35 -7.05 -57.36
CA THR A 636 -3.38 -6.89 -58.47
C THR A 636 -2.17 -6.02 -58.07
N GLN A 637 -2.18 -5.42 -56.88
CA GLN A 637 -1.10 -4.55 -56.42
C GLN A 637 0.10 -5.37 -55.88
N PRO A 638 1.27 -4.73 -55.64
CA PRO A 638 2.39 -5.37 -54.97
C PRO A 638 2.03 -5.83 -53.55
N ALA A 639 2.58 -6.94 -53.08
CA ALA A 639 2.29 -7.51 -51.76
C ALA A 639 2.47 -6.52 -50.61
N ALA A 640 3.52 -5.67 -50.71
CA ALA A 640 3.78 -4.63 -49.69
C ALA A 640 2.67 -3.57 -49.66
N THR A 641 2.13 -3.18 -50.81
CA THR A 641 1.04 -2.19 -50.89
C THR A 641 -0.26 -2.77 -50.31
N ILE A 642 -0.56 -4.01 -50.62
CA ILE A 642 -1.73 -4.72 -50.11
C ILE A 642 -1.69 -4.78 -48.56
N ALA A 643 -0.59 -5.27 -48.00
CA ALA A 643 -0.41 -5.41 -46.56
C ALA A 643 -0.48 -4.05 -45.84
N GLU A 644 0.16 -3.02 -46.39
CA GLU A 644 0.14 -1.68 -45.80
C GLU A 644 -1.27 -1.06 -45.86
N THR A 645 -2.04 -1.29 -46.93
CA THR A 645 -3.43 -0.82 -47.03
C THR A 645 -4.32 -1.47 -46.01
N ALA A 646 -4.23 -2.78 -45.80
CA ALA A 646 -4.98 -3.50 -44.77
C ALA A 646 -4.58 -3.02 -43.36
N LYS A 647 -3.28 -2.86 -43.10
CA LYS A 647 -2.76 -2.37 -41.82
C LYS A 647 -3.24 -0.95 -41.47
N GLN A 648 -3.22 -0.03 -42.47
CA GLN A 648 -3.70 1.34 -42.26
C GLN A 648 -5.22 1.40 -42.05
N PHE A 649 -5.96 0.45 -42.58
CA PHE A 649 -7.39 0.33 -42.32
C PHE A 649 -7.65 -0.09 -40.85
N GLY A 650 -6.82 -1.02 -40.31
CA GLY A 650 -6.82 -1.38 -38.88
C GLY A 650 -6.55 -2.88 -38.68
N GLN A 651 -5.32 -3.21 -38.30
CA GLN A 651 -4.89 -4.61 -38.12
C GLN A 651 -5.39 -5.18 -36.80
N GLU A 652 -6.15 -6.28 -36.83
CA GLU A 652 -6.57 -7.06 -35.66
C GLU A 652 -6.02 -8.49 -35.65
N ASP A 653 -5.64 -9.03 -36.79
CA ASP A 653 -5.00 -10.33 -36.92
C ASP A 653 -3.73 -10.29 -37.80
N ASP A 654 -3.05 -11.42 -37.91
CA ASP A 654 -1.81 -11.54 -38.68
C ASP A 654 -2.10 -11.27 -40.16
N ILE A 655 -1.29 -10.45 -40.81
CA ILE A 655 -1.43 -10.12 -42.25
C ILE A 655 -0.35 -10.86 -43.01
N THR A 656 -0.77 -11.82 -43.82
CA THR A 656 0.08 -12.54 -44.77
C THR A 656 -0.40 -12.31 -46.18
N VAL A 657 0.51 -11.84 -47.05
CA VAL A 657 0.27 -11.65 -48.49
C VAL A 657 1.38 -12.32 -49.28
N VAL A 658 1.01 -13.18 -50.20
CA VAL A 658 1.93 -13.83 -51.14
C VAL A 658 1.46 -13.56 -52.56
N THR A 659 2.31 -12.96 -53.39
CA THR A 659 1.99 -12.75 -54.81
C THR A 659 3.03 -13.44 -55.70
N ILE A 660 2.53 -14.12 -56.72
CA ILE A 660 3.36 -14.80 -57.72
C ILE A 660 2.98 -14.29 -59.09
N THR A 661 3.93 -13.68 -59.79
CA THR A 661 3.76 -13.20 -61.16
C THR A 661 4.61 -14.06 -62.12
N ARG A 662 3.99 -14.65 -63.07
CA ARG A 662 4.74 -15.35 -64.15
C ARG A 662 5.44 -14.36 -65.09
N ALA A 663 6.75 -14.50 -65.26
CA ALA A 663 7.50 -13.60 -66.12
C ALA A 663 6.96 -13.62 -67.54
N ALA A 664 6.82 -12.46 -68.18
CA ALA A 664 6.50 -12.38 -69.57
C ALA A 664 7.66 -13.00 -70.40
N ALA A 665 7.34 -13.84 -71.40
CA ALA A 665 8.36 -14.35 -72.27
C ALA A 665 9.10 -13.16 -72.92
N ILE A 666 10.39 -12.99 -72.57
CA ILE A 666 11.22 -12.04 -73.30
C ILE A 666 11.25 -12.54 -74.75
N ALA A 667 10.56 -11.85 -75.66
CA ALA A 667 10.72 -12.08 -77.07
C ALA A 667 12.18 -11.81 -77.41
N THR A 668 12.98 -12.86 -77.46
CA THR A 668 14.29 -12.79 -78.11
C THR A 668 14.03 -12.40 -79.54
N ALA A 669 14.21 -11.11 -79.85
CA ALA A 669 14.28 -10.66 -81.24
C ALA A 669 15.43 -11.40 -81.86
N ALA A 670 15.08 -12.25 -82.93
CA ALA A 670 15.99 -12.96 -83.72
C ALA A 670 16.77 -12.01 -84.71
#